data_81a430e6846fea83276858e1ad5d4006
#
_entry.id   81a430e6846fea83276858e1ad5d4006
#
_cell.length_a   1.000
_cell.length_b   1.000
_cell.length_c   1.000
_cell.angle_alpha   90.00
_cell.angle_beta   90.00
_cell.angle_gamma   90.00
#
_symmetry.space_group_name_H-M   'P 1'
#
loop_
_entity.id
_entity.type
_entity.pdbx_description
1 polymer ?
#
loop_
_entity_poly.entity_id
_entity_poly.type
_entity_poly.pdbx_seq_one_letter_code
_entity_poly.pdbx_strand_id
1 'polypeptide(L)'
;MPFHDLPPDPLPPARAAYIAPETRWYEVAGPLQLELGGRLPRVQVAFRTWGRLAPAGDNAVVVCHAFTGSADVDRWWAKMFGPGQALDPDRDFVVCANILGSCYGTTGPASTDPATARPWLGTFPDITLRDMVRVQAELVRALGVRRIRAVIGGSLGGMQTLEWALLYPEMVQSLVPIANSARHSAWAIGISEAQRAAIAADPRWAGGRYPPADPPSAGLAAARMMAMVSYRSWASFEERYGRRPQAAGQFAMESYLRYQGQQLVDRFDAATYHALTRAMDTHDVARGRGGLEEVLRGLRQPALVVSIDSDVLYLPEEQREMARLMPNARLERLESPHGHDAFLIHVEELSARVAEFRARVEGRPVAPHARPQPARGGQGVSLLVLGKGKVGSVLLDQIRQQAGSLASDYDIALKVVGLADTRGTTFDEHGLDLARWREVAAAAEPAGPFGVPRGLPVLDRLARLPGPVLVDLTADPAMSAVYEEAFRRGISVVGANKRPLSAPWPERERLQAARRQGHVHFHYETTVGASLPLLDTLKNLVRTGDHVRALEGSLSGTVGYLLGEGEKGNALSLALRWARELGHTEADPRDDLTGIDTARKAVILARELGLRTEASDVEVVPFLPPEATLPGSLDDLLEALRRHDRAFAARLADVRARGKVLRYLARVDVASGRVQVGPAEVGPEHAAARLRDVEAYVAFTTDRYPASPLLVQGAGVGGAVTAGGVLTDVLRVAAALGVRASWSG
;
A
#
# COMPACT_ATOMS: atom_id res chain seq x y z
N MET A 1 52.08 17.00 4.32
CA MET A 1 51.00 16.11 4.77
C MET A 1 49.83 16.21 3.79
N PRO A 2 49.09 15.14 3.49
CA PRO A 2 48.04 15.20 2.51
C PRO A 2 46.73 15.86 3.03
N PHE A 3 46.72 16.35 4.27
CA PHE A 3 45.57 16.98 4.90
C PHE A 3 45.74 18.49 5.06
N HIS A 4 44.70 19.25 4.76
CA HIS A 4 44.66 20.70 4.86
C HIS A 4 43.37 21.17 5.56
N ASP A 5 43.47 22.23 6.36
CA ASP A 5 42.31 22.84 7.04
C ASP A 5 41.64 23.96 6.20
N LEU A 6 42.26 24.36 5.11
CA LEU A 6 41.73 25.31 4.14
C LEU A 6 41.72 24.67 2.76
N PRO A 7 40.74 25.07 1.88
CA PRO A 7 40.69 24.51 0.54
C PRO A 7 41.96 24.84 -0.23
N PRO A 8 42.65 23.83 -0.82
CA PRO A 8 43.86 24.07 -1.63
C PRO A 8 43.60 24.97 -2.85
N ASP A 9 42.35 24.93 -3.39
CA ASP A 9 41.90 25.78 -4.46
C ASP A 9 40.77 26.71 -3.98
N PRO A 10 40.77 27.98 -4.36
CA PRO A 10 39.76 28.95 -3.95
C PRO A 10 38.36 28.53 -4.46
N LEU A 11 37.41 28.50 -3.55
CA LEU A 11 36.01 28.19 -3.87
C LEU A 11 35.29 29.49 -4.30
N PRO A 12 34.34 29.44 -5.25
CA PRO A 12 33.49 30.58 -5.53
C PRO A 12 32.76 31.04 -4.26
N PRO A 13 32.71 32.33 -3.94
CA PRO A 13 32.16 32.86 -2.70
C PRO A 13 30.72 32.37 -2.39
N ALA A 14 29.89 32.30 -3.42
CA ALA A 14 28.52 31.82 -3.31
C ALA A 14 28.41 30.35 -2.83
N ARG A 15 29.43 29.52 -3.07
CA ARG A 15 29.48 28.11 -2.66
C ARG A 15 30.24 27.91 -1.36
N ALA A 16 31.22 28.74 -1.05
CA ALA A 16 31.93 28.71 0.21
C ALA A 16 30.98 28.80 1.41
N ALA A 17 29.88 29.55 1.28
CA ALA A 17 28.85 29.70 2.29
C ALA A 17 28.10 28.39 2.62
N TYR A 18 28.14 27.37 1.74
CA TYR A 18 27.49 26.06 1.94
C TYR A 18 28.43 24.97 2.40
N ILE A 19 29.68 25.31 2.74
CA ILE A 19 30.69 24.40 3.28
C ILE A 19 30.92 24.75 4.75
N ALA A 20 30.77 23.77 5.63
CA ALA A 20 30.95 24.01 7.05
C ALA A 20 32.41 24.40 7.37
N PRO A 21 32.64 25.32 8.34
CA PRO A 21 33.99 25.72 8.75
C PRO A 21 34.88 24.55 9.22
N GLU A 22 34.26 23.49 9.71
CA GLU A 22 34.94 22.29 10.20
C GLU A 22 35.33 21.32 9.07
N THR A 23 35.09 21.67 7.81
CA THR A 23 35.48 20.87 6.66
C THR A 23 36.99 20.84 6.51
N ARG A 24 37.53 19.64 6.28
CA ARG A 24 38.95 19.39 6.01
C ARG A 24 39.09 18.88 4.58
N TRP A 25 40.31 19.01 4.07
CA TRP A 25 40.63 18.56 2.70
C TRP A 25 41.76 17.51 2.75
N TYR A 26 41.63 16.55 1.85
CA TYR A 26 42.63 15.51 1.61
C TYR A 26 42.97 15.53 0.11
N GLU A 27 44.26 15.49 -0.19
CA GLU A 27 44.76 15.34 -1.55
C GLU A 27 45.09 13.87 -1.85
N VAL A 28 44.44 13.28 -2.84
CA VAL A 28 44.66 11.90 -3.28
C VAL A 28 46.07 11.80 -3.89
N ALA A 29 46.81 10.75 -3.54
CA ALA A 29 48.16 10.54 -4.00
C ALA A 29 48.22 10.21 -5.50
N GLY A 30 48.70 11.15 -6.29
CA GLY A 30 48.88 11.00 -7.72
C GLY A 30 47.57 11.09 -8.51
N PRO A 31 47.68 10.88 -9.82
CA PRO A 31 46.50 11.01 -10.71
C PRO A 31 45.56 9.83 -10.61
N LEU A 32 44.27 10.11 -10.64
CA LEU A 32 43.20 9.11 -10.61
C LEU A 32 42.86 8.63 -12.03
N GLN A 33 43.00 7.34 -12.29
CA GLN A 33 42.48 6.71 -13.49
C GLN A 33 41.00 6.36 -13.28
N LEU A 34 40.12 6.79 -14.18
CA LEU A 34 38.69 6.60 -14.09
C LEU A 34 38.24 5.28 -14.75
N GLU A 35 37.18 4.69 -14.23
CA GLU A 35 36.67 3.40 -14.69
C GLU A 35 36.25 3.39 -16.17
N LEU A 36 35.60 4.47 -16.63
CA LEU A 36 35.14 4.60 -18.01
C LEU A 36 36.20 5.16 -18.97
N GLY A 37 37.45 5.27 -18.50
CA GLY A 37 38.51 5.91 -19.22
C GLY A 37 38.66 7.38 -18.83
N GLY A 38 39.77 7.98 -19.24
CA GLY A 38 40.12 9.33 -18.79
C GLY A 38 40.91 9.33 -17.49
N ARG A 39 41.34 10.53 -17.08
CA ARG A 39 42.24 10.74 -15.95
C ARG A 39 42.01 12.10 -15.32
N LEU A 40 41.98 12.13 -14.00
CA LEU A 40 42.05 13.36 -13.23
C LEU A 40 43.49 13.53 -12.72
N PRO A 41 44.20 14.58 -13.12
CA PRO A 41 45.60 14.75 -12.76
C PRO A 41 45.81 15.02 -11.28
N ARG A 42 44.82 15.61 -10.63
CA ARG A 42 44.79 15.92 -9.19
C ARG A 42 43.38 15.75 -8.67
N VAL A 43 43.21 15.14 -7.51
CA VAL A 43 41.92 14.99 -6.85
C VAL A 43 42.07 15.44 -5.39
N GLN A 44 41.29 16.45 -5.01
CA GLN A 44 41.09 16.83 -3.62
C GLN A 44 39.72 16.34 -3.13
N VAL A 45 39.63 15.99 -1.85
CA VAL A 45 38.41 15.52 -1.20
C VAL A 45 38.12 16.40 0.00
N ALA A 46 36.99 17.09 -0.02
CA ALA A 46 36.47 17.80 1.12
C ALA A 46 35.68 16.82 2.00
N PHE A 47 35.94 16.76 3.29
CA PHE A 47 35.35 15.79 4.20
C PHE A 47 35.18 16.33 5.61
N ARG A 48 34.34 15.66 6.40
CA ARG A 48 34.17 15.91 7.84
C ARG A 48 34.26 14.63 8.63
N THR A 49 34.67 14.74 9.90
CA THR A 49 34.78 13.62 10.84
C THR A 49 34.19 14.01 12.19
N TRP A 50 33.65 13.03 12.90
CA TRP A 50 33.14 13.16 14.28
C TRP A 50 33.63 11.97 15.10
N GLY A 51 33.90 12.21 16.38
CA GLY A 51 34.44 11.21 17.28
C GLY A 51 35.93 11.00 17.10
N ARG A 52 36.45 9.93 17.68
CA ARG A 52 37.89 9.60 17.69
C ARG A 52 38.14 8.18 17.13
N LEU A 53 39.08 8.06 16.20
CA LEU A 53 39.51 6.77 15.71
C LEU A 53 40.19 5.96 16.83
N ALA A 54 39.76 4.73 17.05
CA ALA A 54 40.39 3.81 17.99
C ALA A 54 41.83 3.44 17.55
N PRO A 55 42.75 3.10 18.47
CA PRO A 55 44.10 2.72 18.11
C PRO A 55 44.18 1.54 17.13
N ALA A 56 43.22 0.62 17.17
CA ALA A 56 43.09 -0.50 16.23
C ALA A 56 42.64 -0.09 14.83
N GLY A 57 42.10 1.13 14.66
CA GLY A 57 41.58 1.61 13.40
C GLY A 57 40.28 0.93 12.94
N ASP A 58 39.45 0.42 13.87
CA ASP A 58 38.38 -0.51 13.61
C ASP A 58 36.96 -0.03 14.02
N ASN A 59 36.82 1.23 14.44
CA ASN A 59 35.58 1.81 14.90
C ASN A 59 34.99 2.84 13.90
N ALA A 60 35.41 2.81 12.64
CA ALA A 60 34.92 3.77 11.66
C ALA A 60 33.52 3.45 11.21
N VAL A 61 32.72 4.50 10.97
CA VAL A 61 31.45 4.46 10.25
C VAL A 61 31.52 5.44 9.08
N VAL A 62 31.33 4.94 7.88
CA VAL A 62 31.35 5.78 6.67
C VAL A 62 29.90 6.13 6.29
N VAL A 63 29.63 7.43 6.15
CA VAL A 63 28.34 7.93 5.69
C VAL A 63 28.48 8.43 4.25
N CYS A 64 27.66 7.90 3.35
CA CYS A 64 27.61 8.28 1.96
C CYS A 64 26.39 9.17 1.74
N HIS A 65 26.59 10.44 1.39
CA HIS A 65 25.50 11.38 1.18
C HIS A 65 24.75 11.16 -0.16
N ALA A 66 23.51 11.63 -0.24
CA ALA A 66 22.66 11.56 -1.42
C ALA A 66 23.11 12.56 -2.52
N PHE A 67 22.49 12.48 -3.69
CA PHE A 67 22.82 13.19 -4.94
C PHE A 67 23.23 14.65 -4.78
N THR A 68 22.40 15.46 -4.12
CA THR A 68 22.69 16.90 -3.90
C THR A 68 23.06 17.19 -2.44
N GLY A 69 23.45 16.16 -1.67
CA GLY A 69 23.92 16.29 -0.31
C GLY A 69 25.34 16.81 -0.18
N SER A 70 25.80 16.95 1.06
CA SER A 70 27.16 17.35 1.40
C SER A 70 27.73 16.52 2.56
N ALA A 71 28.99 16.74 2.88
CA ALA A 71 29.65 16.10 4.02
C ALA A 71 29.05 16.52 5.38
N ASP A 72 28.15 17.49 5.44
CA ASP A 72 27.55 18.04 6.66
C ASP A 72 26.42 17.14 7.21
N VAL A 73 26.71 15.87 7.42
CA VAL A 73 25.72 14.88 7.83
C VAL A 73 25.09 15.20 9.19
N ASP A 74 25.81 15.88 10.07
CA ASP A 74 25.32 16.38 11.36
C ASP A 74 24.22 17.46 11.22
N ARG A 75 24.04 18.05 10.02
CA ARG A 75 22.97 19.02 9.72
C ARG A 75 21.74 18.36 9.12
N TRP A 76 21.93 17.56 8.07
CA TRP A 76 20.81 16.96 7.37
C TRP A 76 20.33 15.63 7.98
N TRP A 77 21.14 14.98 8.83
CA TRP A 77 20.79 13.83 9.67
C TRP A 77 21.09 14.08 11.16
N ALA A 78 20.86 15.30 11.64
CA ALA A 78 21.16 15.68 13.03
C ALA A 78 20.61 14.70 14.07
N LYS A 79 19.42 14.16 13.87
CA LYS A 79 18.79 13.19 14.77
C LYS A 79 19.36 11.76 14.68
N MET A 80 20.27 11.51 13.75
CA MET A 80 21.05 10.26 13.70
C MET A 80 22.23 10.28 14.66
N PHE A 81 22.64 11.48 15.17
CA PHE A 81 23.80 11.67 16.02
C PHE A 81 23.45 11.70 17.51
N GLY A 82 24.31 11.09 18.32
CA GLY A 82 24.25 11.16 19.78
C GLY A 82 24.40 9.80 20.46
N PRO A 83 24.49 9.79 21.80
CA PRO A 83 24.62 8.57 22.58
C PRO A 83 23.46 7.60 22.29
N GLY A 84 23.80 6.38 21.87
CA GLY A 84 22.82 5.36 21.53
C GLY A 84 22.11 5.52 20.20
N GLN A 85 22.35 6.59 19.45
CA GLN A 85 21.82 6.79 18.10
C GLN A 85 22.61 5.98 17.05
N ALA A 86 22.15 6.03 15.80
CA ALA A 86 22.81 5.32 14.69
C ALA A 86 24.26 5.75 14.47
N LEU A 87 24.58 7.01 14.73
CA LEU A 87 25.91 7.62 14.66
C LEU A 87 26.24 8.16 16.05
N ASP A 88 27.08 7.46 16.78
CA ASP A 88 27.45 7.78 18.17
C ASP A 88 28.95 8.20 18.25
N PRO A 89 29.25 9.51 18.21
CA PRO A 89 30.64 10.00 18.22
C PRO A 89 31.48 9.62 19.46
N ASP A 90 30.85 9.23 20.58
CA ASP A 90 31.56 8.74 21.76
C ASP A 90 32.16 7.34 21.53
N ARG A 91 31.69 6.64 20.49
CA ARG A 91 32.07 5.24 20.22
C ARG A 91 32.56 5.03 18.80
N ASP A 92 32.06 5.81 17.86
CA ASP A 92 32.34 5.69 16.45
C ASP A 92 33.26 6.83 15.99
N PHE A 93 34.10 6.51 15.03
CA PHE A 93 34.74 7.49 14.19
C PHE A 93 33.94 7.65 12.90
N VAL A 94 33.05 8.62 12.88
CA VAL A 94 32.17 8.87 11.74
C VAL A 94 32.92 9.68 10.69
N VAL A 95 32.90 9.24 9.44
CA VAL A 95 33.53 9.92 8.30
C VAL A 95 32.47 10.14 7.22
N CYS A 96 32.34 11.38 6.76
CA CYS A 96 31.55 11.73 5.58
C CYS A 96 32.37 12.59 4.62
N ALA A 97 32.54 12.13 3.39
CA ALA A 97 33.24 12.84 2.33
C ALA A 97 32.24 13.39 1.30
N ASN A 98 32.47 14.58 0.79
CA ASN A 98 31.84 15.05 -0.44
C ASN A 98 32.30 14.16 -1.59
N ILE A 99 31.35 13.64 -2.37
CA ILE A 99 31.65 12.68 -3.45
C ILE A 99 32.46 13.32 -4.58
N LEU A 100 33.25 12.52 -5.27
CA LEU A 100 33.90 12.92 -6.51
C LEU A 100 32.82 13.41 -7.50
N GLY A 101 33.04 14.54 -8.14
CA GLY A 101 32.05 15.19 -9.00
C GLY A 101 31.15 16.20 -8.27
N SER A 102 31.21 16.32 -6.94
CA SER A 102 30.46 17.31 -6.15
C SER A 102 30.97 18.73 -6.37
N CYS A 103 30.13 19.72 -6.04
CA CYS A 103 30.52 21.15 -6.05
C CYS A 103 30.81 21.71 -4.66
N TYR A 104 30.90 20.84 -3.63
CA TYR A 104 31.17 21.24 -2.23
C TYR A 104 32.60 20.96 -1.80
N GLY A 105 33.58 21.38 -2.60
CA GLY A 105 34.99 21.33 -2.26
C GLY A 105 35.76 20.07 -2.69
N THR A 106 35.09 18.97 -3.02
CA THR A 106 35.72 17.82 -3.69
C THR A 106 35.82 18.09 -5.19
N THR A 107 36.89 17.58 -5.82
CA THR A 107 37.10 17.72 -7.28
C THR A 107 35.87 17.30 -8.07
N GLY A 108 35.41 18.18 -8.93
CA GLY A 108 34.21 18.00 -9.77
C GLY A 108 34.19 19.03 -10.90
N PRO A 109 33.10 19.08 -11.68
CA PRO A 109 32.95 20.03 -12.82
C PRO A 109 33.22 21.48 -12.46
N ALA A 110 32.90 21.90 -11.25
CA ALA A 110 33.10 23.26 -10.78
C ALA A 110 34.54 23.55 -10.27
N SER A 111 35.40 22.53 -10.19
CA SER A 111 36.80 22.69 -9.78
C SER A 111 37.66 23.15 -10.92
N THR A 112 38.81 23.75 -10.58
CA THR A 112 39.80 24.21 -11.57
C THR A 112 40.51 23.03 -12.24
N ASP A 113 40.52 23.03 -13.57
CA ASP A 113 41.39 22.17 -14.37
C ASP A 113 42.82 22.66 -14.29
N PRO A 114 43.77 21.88 -13.75
CA PRO A 114 45.17 22.33 -13.65
C PRO A 114 45.83 22.63 -15.02
N ALA A 115 45.33 22.03 -16.08
CA ALA A 115 45.89 22.24 -17.42
C ALA A 115 45.48 23.59 -18.03
N THR A 116 44.30 24.10 -17.73
CA THR A 116 43.72 25.29 -18.34
C THR A 116 43.59 26.46 -17.38
N ALA A 117 43.73 26.23 -16.07
CA ALA A 117 43.44 27.17 -14.99
C ALA A 117 42.00 27.72 -15.03
N ARG A 118 41.05 26.97 -15.61
CA ARG A 118 39.61 27.27 -15.69
C ARG A 118 38.81 26.14 -15.11
N PRO A 119 37.56 26.39 -14.68
CA PRO A 119 36.68 25.28 -14.25
C PRO A 119 36.50 24.24 -15.35
N TRP A 120 36.47 22.95 -14.96
CA TRP A 120 36.23 21.85 -15.89
C TRP A 120 34.91 21.97 -16.61
N LEU A 121 33.83 22.25 -15.88
CA LEU A 121 32.45 22.30 -16.37
C LEU A 121 32.10 21.08 -17.24
N GLY A 122 31.60 21.30 -18.46
CA GLY A 122 31.25 20.27 -19.42
C GLY A 122 32.43 19.45 -19.98
N THR A 123 33.69 19.83 -19.66
CA THR A 123 34.88 19.05 -20.02
C THR A 123 35.31 18.06 -18.94
N PHE A 124 34.63 18.06 -17.80
CA PHE A 124 34.90 17.11 -16.72
C PHE A 124 34.66 15.67 -17.22
N PRO A 125 35.61 14.75 -17.02
CA PRO A 125 35.47 13.40 -17.54
C PRO A 125 34.32 12.65 -16.89
N ASP A 126 33.75 11.66 -17.60
CA ASP A 126 32.72 10.79 -17.05
C ASP A 126 33.26 9.97 -15.88
N ILE A 127 32.59 10.08 -14.74
CA ILE A 127 32.90 9.37 -13.50
C ILE A 127 31.84 8.34 -13.18
N THR A 128 32.16 7.37 -12.34
CA THR A 128 31.23 6.36 -11.86
C THR A 128 31.14 6.35 -10.33
N LEU A 129 30.15 5.66 -9.79
CA LEU A 129 30.04 5.45 -8.34
C LEU A 129 31.26 4.67 -7.80
N ARG A 130 31.85 3.79 -8.61
CA ARG A 130 33.09 3.09 -8.23
C ARG A 130 34.27 4.04 -8.08
N ASP A 131 34.38 5.03 -8.95
CA ASP A 131 35.43 6.05 -8.81
C ASP A 131 35.21 6.89 -7.54
N MET A 132 33.95 7.25 -7.21
CA MET A 132 33.61 7.92 -5.96
C MET A 132 34.06 7.10 -4.75
N VAL A 133 33.74 5.80 -4.72
CA VAL A 133 34.11 4.91 -3.61
C VAL A 133 35.63 4.68 -3.53
N ARG A 134 36.34 4.58 -4.66
CA ARG A 134 37.80 4.48 -4.67
C ARG A 134 38.46 5.71 -4.04
N VAL A 135 37.99 6.90 -4.38
CA VAL A 135 38.48 8.16 -3.78
C VAL A 135 38.19 8.23 -2.28
N GLN A 136 36.99 7.82 -1.86
CA GLN A 136 36.67 7.74 -0.43
C GLN A 136 37.53 6.72 0.30
N ALA A 137 37.85 5.59 -0.32
CA ALA A 137 38.70 4.56 0.30
C ALA A 137 40.15 5.04 0.51
N GLU A 138 40.70 5.84 -0.43
CA GLU A 138 42.01 6.49 -0.25
C GLU A 138 42.00 7.42 0.96
N LEU A 139 40.97 8.28 1.08
CA LEU A 139 40.79 9.15 2.24
C LEU A 139 40.71 8.36 3.53
N VAL A 140 39.84 7.35 3.58
CA VAL A 140 39.58 6.56 4.80
C VAL A 140 40.82 5.82 5.26
N ARG A 141 41.62 5.26 4.34
CA ARG A 141 42.92 4.66 4.65
C ARG A 141 43.94 5.69 5.14
N ALA A 142 43.99 6.86 4.52
CA ALA A 142 44.88 7.96 4.93
C ALA A 142 44.57 8.46 6.35
N LEU A 143 43.31 8.38 6.77
CA LEU A 143 42.88 8.67 8.14
C LEU A 143 43.28 7.57 9.15
N GLY A 144 43.85 6.44 8.70
CA GLY A 144 44.29 5.33 9.55
C GLY A 144 43.21 4.25 9.79
N VAL A 145 42.09 4.32 9.11
CA VAL A 145 41.01 3.33 9.24
C VAL A 145 41.45 2.01 8.60
N ARG A 146 41.32 0.93 9.33
CA ARG A 146 41.60 -0.45 8.89
C ARG A 146 40.32 -1.24 8.65
N ARG A 147 39.28 -0.98 9.44
CA ARG A 147 37.97 -1.61 9.33
C ARG A 147 36.84 -0.60 9.48
N ILE A 148 35.78 -0.82 8.77
CA ILE A 148 34.58 0.01 8.76
C ILE A 148 33.43 -0.81 9.35
N ARG A 149 32.95 -0.43 10.54
CA ARG A 149 31.82 -1.11 11.21
C ARG A 149 30.56 -1.10 10.37
N ALA A 150 30.24 0.06 9.76
CA ALA A 150 29.10 0.20 8.89
C ALA A 150 29.36 1.23 7.79
N VAL A 151 28.86 0.96 6.59
CA VAL A 151 28.67 1.96 5.53
C VAL A 151 27.19 2.23 5.43
N ILE A 152 26.79 3.52 5.56
CA ILE A 152 25.39 3.94 5.65
C ILE A 152 25.15 5.02 4.60
N GLY A 153 24.08 4.89 3.78
CA GLY A 153 23.74 5.90 2.81
C GLY A 153 22.36 5.76 2.25
N GLY A 154 21.75 6.90 1.88
CA GLY A 154 20.45 6.95 1.23
C GLY A 154 20.55 7.33 -0.25
N SER A 155 19.67 6.79 -1.10
CA SER A 155 19.62 7.12 -2.51
C SER A 155 20.95 6.80 -3.22
N LEU A 156 21.57 7.76 -3.93
CA LEU A 156 22.93 7.63 -4.45
C LEU A 156 23.93 7.18 -3.39
N GLY A 157 23.77 7.62 -2.13
CA GLY A 157 24.57 7.14 -1.01
C GLY A 157 24.38 5.65 -0.74
N GLY A 158 23.17 5.13 -0.88
CA GLY A 158 22.87 3.70 -0.78
C GLY A 158 23.52 2.87 -1.89
N MET A 159 23.59 3.41 -3.11
CA MET A 159 24.33 2.77 -4.21
C MET A 159 25.82 2.69 -3.90
N GLN A 160 26.40 3.73 -3.29
CA GLN A 160 27.79 3.71 -2.84
C GLN A 160 28.03 2.66 -1.75
N THR A 161 27.06 2.41 -0.84
CA THR A 161 27.22 1.37 0.20
C THR A 161 27.43 -0.01 -0.43
N LEU A 162 26.73 -0.33 -1.50
CA LEU A 162 26.88 -1.59 -2.24
C LEU A 162 28.27 -1.68 -2.88
N GLU A 163 28.72 -0.61 -3.54
CA GLU A 163 30.04 -0.57 -4.19
C GLU A 163 31.18 -0.61 -3.15
N TRP A 164 31.01 -0.06 -1.95
CA TRP A 164 31.96 -0.20 -0.85
C TRP A 164 32.19 -1.66 -0.48
N ALA A 165 31.13 -2.44 -0.32
CA ALA A 165 31.25 -3.85 0.05
C ALA A 165 31.81 -4.72 -1.08
N LEU A 166 31.51 -4.37 -2.33
CA LEU A 166 32.01 -5.09 -3.51
C LEU A 166 33.48 -4.80 -3.82
N LEU A 167 33.91 -3.56 -3.62
CA LEU A 167 35.29 -3.15 -3.87
C LEU A 167 36.25 -3.46 -2.70
N TYR A 168 35.74 -3.40 -1.46
CA TYR A 168 36.53 -3.53 -0.25
C TYR A 168 35.88 -4.49 0.77
N PRO A 169 35.59 -5.75 0.39
CA PRO A 169 34.85 -6.69 1.22
C PRO A 169 35.52 -6.96 2.56
N GLU A 170 36.85 -6.92 2.62
CA GLU A 170 37.64 -7.18 3.86
C GLU A 170 37.59 -5.98 4.82
N MET A 171 37.33 -4.77 4.34
CA MET A 171 37.23 -3.58 5.18
C MET A 171 35.87 -3.40 5.79
N VAL A 172 34.80 -3.74 5.06
CA VAL A 172 33.41 -3.42 5.39
C VAL A 172 32.78 -4.54 6.18
N GLN A 173 32.33 -4.26 7.41
CA GLN A 173 31.69 -5.26 8.28
C GLN A 173 30.17 -5.33 8.09
N SER A 174 29.49 -4.22 7.81
CA SER A 174 28.05 -4.18 7.57
C SER A 174 27.62 -3.05 6.66
N LEU A 175 26.42 -3.15 6.11
CA LEU A 175 25.82 -2.24 5.14
C LEU A 175 24.47 -1.74 5.58
N VAL A 176 24.17 -0.47 5.30
CA VAL A 176 22.84 0.10 5.44
C VAL A 176 22.49 0.89 4.17
N PRO A 177 22.14 0.21 3.06
CA PRO A 177 21.61 0.87 1.87
C PRO A 177 20.15 1.25 2.09
N ILE A 178 19.81 2.54 1.87
CA ILE A 178 18.50 3.11 2.14
C ILE A 178 17.91 3.67 0.84
N ALA A 179 16.68 3.29 0.48
CA ALA A 179 15.93 3.84 -0.65
C ALA A 179 16.78 3.94 -1.94
N ASN A 180 17.36 2.84 -2.37
CA ASN A 180 18.26 2.76 -3.52
C ASN A 180 18.01 1.50 -4.34
N SER A 181 18.70 1.37 -5.47
CA SER A 181 18.70 0.17 -6.31
C SER A 181 20.11 -0.40 -6.48
N ALA A 182 20.21 -1.69 -6.82
CA ALA A 182 21.48 -2.32 -7.19
C ALA A 182 21.89 -1.96 -8.63
N ARG A 183 20.96 -1.50 -9.42
CA ARG A 183 21.15 -1.07 -10.82
C ARG A 183 20.18 0.07 -11.11
N HIS A 184 20.69 1.17 -11.68
CA HIS A 184 19.83 2.29 -12.08
C HIS A 184 18.83 1.82 -13.13
N SER A 185 17.54 1.90 -12.83
CA SER A 185 16.48 1.36 -13.70
C SER A 185 16.22 2.25 -14.91
N ALA A 186 15.59 1.71 -15.95
CA ALA A 186 15.17 2.50 -17.11
C ALA A 186 14.25 3.67 -16.70
N TRP A 187 13.43 3.49 -15.67
CA TRP A 187 12.59 4.54 -15.08
C TRP A 187 13.44 5.70 -14.52
N ALA A 188 14.41 5.39 -13.69
CA ALA A 188 15.29 6.38 -13.08
C ALA A 188 16.22 7.05 -14.12
N ILE A 189 16.73 6.30 -15.12
CA ILE A 189 17.47 6.84 -16.28
C ILE A 189 16.60 7.84 -17.06
N GLY A 190 15.32 7.51 -17.30
CA GLY A 190 14.39 8.40 -17.99
C GLY A 190 14.16 9.72 -17.24
N ILE A 191 14.03 9.67 -15.91
CA ILE A 191 13.93 10.87 -15.07
C ILE A 191 15.22 11.68 -15.12
N SER A 192 16.40 11.04 -15.04
CA SER A 192 17.71 11.70 -15.15
C SER A 192 17.88 12.37 -16.50
N GLU A 193 17.51 11.72 -17.59
CA GLU A 193 17.62 12.29 -18.94
C GLU A 193 16.70 13.48 -19.14
N ALA A 194 15.46 13.43 -18.66
CA ALA A 194 14.54 14.58 -18.73
C ALA A 194 15.12 15.81 -17.99
N GLN A 195 15.78 15.60 -16.85
CA GLN A 195 16.45 16.66 -16.10
C GLN A 195 17.66 17.23 -16.84
N ARG A 196 18.48 16.38 -17.45
CA ARG A 196 19.60 16.83 -18.29
C ARG A 196 19.12 17.59 -19.52
N ALA A 197 18.05 17.13 -20.17
CA ALA A 197 17.44 17.83 -21.29
C ALA A 197 16.94 19.23 -20.90
N ALA A 198 16.35 19.38 -19.70
CA ALA A 198 15.94 20.68 -19.18
C ALA A 198 17.13 21.63 -18.98
N ILE A 199 18.26 21.13 -18.47
CA ILE A 199 19.50 21.92 -18.34
C ILE A 199 20.03 22.30 -19.73
N ALA A 200 20.04 21.34 -20.66
CA ALA A 200 20.56 21.56 -22.01
C ALA A 200 19.70 22.51 -22.85
N ALA A 201 18.41 22.62 -22.55
CA ALA A 201 17.49 23.56 -23.20
C ALA A 201 17.71 25.03 -22.77
N ASP A 202 18.40 25.29 -21.65
CA ASP A 202 18.75 26.64 -21.25
C ASP A 202 19.85 27.20 -22.22
N PRO A 203 19.63 28.33 -22.91
CA PRO A 203 20.61 28.88 -23.83
C PRO A 203 22.00 29.14 -23.22
N ARG A 204 22.05 29.39 -21.90
CA ARG A 204 23.30 29.59 -21.16
C ARG A 204 24.12 28.34 -20.98
N TRP A 205 23.53 27.15 -21.16
CA TRP A 205 24.23 25.85 -21.01
C TRP A 205 25.41 25.72 -21.99
N ALA A 206 25.24 26.15 -23.25
CA ALA A 206 26.27 26.15 -24.27
C ALA A 206 27.14 24.87 -24.32
N GLY A 207 26.53 23.70 -24.18
CA GLY A 207 27.23 22.41 -24.08
C GLY A 207 28.11 22.26 -22.84
N GLY A 208 27.76 22.91 -21.76
CA GLY A 208 28.51 22.92 -20.50
C GLY A 208 29.68 23.93 -20.48
N ARG A 209 29.70 24.92 -21.41
CA ARG A 209 30.77 25.90 -21.53
C ARG A 209 30.35 27.32 -21.10
N TYR A 210 29.62 27.42 -20.02
CA TYR A 210 29.11 28.67 -19.48
C TYR A 210 30.12 29.37 -18.57
N PRO A 211 30.12 30.72 -18.50
CA PRO A 211 30.90 31.43 -17.50
C PRO A 211 30.31 31.23 -16.12
N PRO A 212 31.13 31.03 -15.06
CA PRO A 212 30.62 30.86 -13.69
C PRO A 212 29.71 31.99 -13.19
N ALA A 213 29.86 33.20 -13.75
CA ALA A 213 29.02 34.34 -13.37
C ALA A 213 27.65 34.38 -14.08
N ASP A 214 27.42 33.55 -15.12
CA ASP A 214 26.16 33.47 -15.86
C ASP A 214 25.78 31.99 -16.15
N PRO A 215 25.50 31.19 -15.11
CA PRO A 215 25.19 29.77 -15.26
C PRO A 215 23.79 29.55 -15.83
N PRO A 216 23.49 28.36 -16.36
CA PRO A 216 22.16 27.98 -16.87
C PRO A 216 21.16 27.74 -15.72
N SER A 217 20.84 28.82 -15.00
CA SER A 217 20.03 28.77 -13.77
C SER A 217 18.59 28.33 -14.01
N ALA A 218 17.99 28.75 -15.14
CA ALA A 218 16.60 28.34 -15.47
C ALA A 218 16.51 26.85 -15.77
N GLY A 219 17.47 26.30 -16.50
CA GLY A 219 17.56 24.88 -16.79
C GLY A 219 17.80 24.05 -15.53
N LEU A 220 18.70 24.47 -14.64
CA LEU A 220 18.97 23.81 -13.36
C LEU A 220 17.74 23.86 -12.44
N ALA A 221 17.04 25.01 -12.38
CA ALA A 221 15.79 25.12 -11.61
C ALA A 221 14.72 24.15 -12.14
N ALA A 222 14.53 24.07 -13.46
CA ALA A 222 13.59 23.14 -14.07
C ALA A 222 13.94 21.67 -13.79
N ALA A 223 15.21 21.30 -13.89
CA ALA A 223 15.69 19.97 -13.53
C ALA A 223 15.38 19.63 -12.06
N ARG A 224 15.58 20.58 -11.13
CA ARG A 224 15.24 20.39 -9.72
C ARG A 224 13.73 20.24 -9.51
N MET A 225 12.91 21.00 -10.23
CA MET A 225 11.45 20.88 -10.16
C MET A 225 11.01 19.47 -10.56
N MET A 226 11.54 18.90 -11.63
CA MET A 226 11.30 17.51 -12.07
C MET A 226 11.74 16.52 -11.00
N ALA A 227 12.93 16.68 -10.42
CA ALA A 227 13.43 15.84 -9.34
C ALA A 227 12.48 15.87 -8.14
N MET A 228 11.99 17.03 -7.72
CA MET A 228 11.07 17.14 -6.59
C MET A 228 9.76 16.38 -6.79
N VAL A 229 9.27 16.28 -8.03
CA VAL A 229 8.08 15.47 -8.35
C VAL A 229 8.35 13.98 -8.10
N SER A 230 9.56 13.48 -8.41
CA SER A 230 9.94 12.09 -8.17
C SER A 230 10.41 11.82 -6.72
N TYR A 231 10.77 12.85 -5.94
CA TYR A 231 11.21 12.70 -4.55
C TYR A 231 10.06 12.65 -3.55
N ARG A 232 8.86 12.99 -3.98
CA ARG A 232 7.65 12.97 -3.15
C ARG A 232 6.62 12.02 -3.73
N SER A 233 5.71 11.53 -2.90
CA SER A 233 4.57 10.76 -3.36
C SER A 233 3.41 11.66 -3.77
N TRP A 234 2.49 11.11 -4.56
CA TRP A 234 1.22 11.76 -4.86
C TRP A 234 0.45 12.13 -3.58
N ALA A 235 0.37 11.21 -2.61
CA ALA A 235 -0.34 11.43 -1.35
C ALA A 235 0.22 12.62 -0.56
N SER A 236 1.56 12.74 -0.49
CA SER A 236 2.21 13.87 0.18
C SER A 236 1.90 15.22 -0.49
N PHE A 237 1.80 15.25 -1.82
CA PHE A 237 1.46 16.47 -2.54
C PHE A 237 -0.02 16.83 -2.40
N GLU A 238 -0.93 15.86 -2.50
CA GLU A 238 -2.36 16.10 -2.33
C GLU A 238 -2.68 16.59 -0.92
N GLU A 239 -2.12 15.97 0.10
CA GLU A 239 -2.31 16.39 1.50
C GLU A 239 -1.82 17.83 1.71
N ARG A 240 -0.61 18.13 1.23
CA ARG A 240 0.05 19.41 1.51
C ARG A 240 -0.44 20.56 0.63
N TYR A 241 -0.69 20.31 -0.65
CA TYR A 241 -0.99 21.36 -1.63
C TYR A 241 -2.39 21.22 -2.24
N GLY A 242 -2.81 20.03 -2.64
CA GLY A 242 -4.06 19.80 -3.35
C GLY A 242 -4.22 20.76 -4.53
N ARG A 243 -5.42 21.29 -4.72
CA ARG A 243 -5.72 22.32 -5.71
C ARG A 243 -5.77 23.73 -5.12
N ARG A 244 -5.03 24.00 -4.05
CA ARG A 244 -5.07 25.31 -3.36
C ARG A 244 -4.53 26.42 -4.26
N PRO A 245 -5.31 27.48 -4.56
CA PRO A 245 -4.82 28.67 -5.25
C PRO A 245 -3.93 29.48 -4.28
N GLN A 246 -2.88 30.11 -4.80
CA GLN A 246 -1.99 30.96 -4.00
C GLN A 246 -2.02 32.42 -4.43
N ALA A 247 -2.07 32.71 -5.74
CA ALA A 247 -2.19 34.05 -6.32
C ALA A 247 -2.97 33.94 -7.63
N ALA A 248 -3.31 35.07 -8.27
CA ALA A 248 -4.09 35.09 -9.49
C ALA A 248 -3.58 34.10 -10.55
N GLY A 249 -4.32 32.98 -10.71
CA GLY A 249 -4.05 31.96 -11.70
C GLY A 249 -2.92 30.98 -11.35
N GLN A 250 -2.33 31.00 -10.14
CA GLN A 250 -1.27 30.10 -9.72
C GLN A 250 -1.73 29.15 -8.62
N PHE A 251 -1.30 27.89 -8.68
CA PHE A 251 -1.47 26.91 -7.62
C PHE A 251 -0.29 26.92 -6.62
N ALA A 252 -0.56 26.57 -5.37
CA ALA A 252 0.47 26.47 -4.32
C ALA A 252 1.60 25.50 -4.68
N MET A 253 1.28 24.43 -5.44
CA MET A 253 2.26 23.46 -5.94
C MET A 253 3.27 24.11 -6.91
N GLU A 254 2.83 25.01 -7.79
CA GLU A 254 3.74 25.71 -8.71
C GLU A 254 4.74 26.57 -7.97
N SER A 255 4.27 27.33 -6.96
CA SER A 255 5.15 28.16 -6.12
C SER A 255 6.15 27.31 -5.34
N TYR A 256 5.72 26.16 -4.81
CA TYR A 256 6.62 25.24 -4.14
C TYR A 256 7.72 24.72 -5.06
N LEU A 257 7.38 24.27 -6.26
CA LEU A 257 8.38 23.76 -7.21
C LEU A 257 9.37 24.86 -7.64
N ARG A 258 8.89 26.06 -7.94
CA ARG A 258 9.76 27.22 -8.26
C ARG A 258 10.69 27.58 -7.11
N TYR A 259 10.18 27.58 -5.88
CA TYR A 259 11.00 27.78 -4.68
C TYR A 259 12.10 26.73 -4.57
N GLN A 260 11.77 25.44 -4.73
CA GLN A 260 12.76 24.36 -4.67
C GLN A 260 13.80 24.44 -5.79
N GLY A 261 13.37 24.85 -6.98
CA GLY A 261 14.27 25.11 -8.09
C GLY A 261 15.28 26.20 -7.74
N GLN A 262 14.82 27.36 -7.22
CA GLN A 262 15.68 28.46 -6.82
C GLN A 262 16.64 28.08 -5.70
N GLN A 263 16.17 27.39 -4.66
CA GLN A 263 17.02 26.92 -3.56
C GLN A 263 18.16 26.01 -4.03
N LEU A 264 17.97 25.24 -5.11
CA LEU A 264 19.08 24.47 -5.68
C LEU A 264 20.03 25.35 -6.48
N VAL A 265 19.53 26.26 -7.30
CA VAL A 265 20.34 27.20 -8.09
C VAL A 265 21.31 27.99 -7.19
N ASP A 266 20.84 28.43 -6.03
CA ASP A 266 21.64 29.23 -5.08
C ASP A 266 22.88 28.48 -4.56
N ARG A 267 22.84 27.13 -4.52
CA ARG A 267 23.88 26.31 -3.87
C ARG A 267 24.54 25.26 -4.76
N PHE A 268 24.02 24.98 -5.94
CA PHE A 268 24.47 23.86 -6.75
C PHE A 268 24.90 24.33 -8.16
N ASP A 269 25.65 23.48 -8.84
CA ASP A 269 26.17 23.78 -10.17
C ASP A 269 25.53 22.88 -11.24
N ALA A 270 25.22 23.45 -12.40
CA ALA A 270 24.54 22.74 -13.47
C ALA A 270 25.40 21.64 -14.11
N ALA A 271 26.69 21.89 -14.33
CA ALA A 271 27.59 20.86 -14.86
C ALA A 271 27.81 19.73 -13.86
N THR A 272 27.88 20.06 -12.55
CA THR A 272 27.88 19.09 -11.46
C THR A 272 26.62 18.23 -11.46
N TYR A 273 25.44 18.85 -11.60
CA TYR A 273 24.16 18.13 -11.68
C TYR A 273 24.14 17.16 -12.85
N HIS A 274 24.56 17.63 -14.03
CA HIS A 274 24.66 16.84 -15.25
C HIS A 274 25.61 15.66 -15.09
N ALA A 275 26.83 15.89 -14.58
CA ALA A 275 27.83 14.84 -14.39
C ALA A 275 27.40 13.77 -13.37
N LEU A 276 26.79 14.16 -12.25
CA LEU A 276 26.34 13.22 -11.23
C LEU A 276 25.14 12.38 -11.68
N THR A 277 24.20 12.95 -12.47
CA THR A 277 23.12 12.14 -13.07
C THR A 277 23.65 11.14 -14.09
N ARG A 278 24.68 11.52 -14.87
CA ARG A 278 25.38 10.56 -15.76
C ARG A 278 26.06 9.45 -14.96
N ALA A 279 26.71 9.77 -13.85
CA ALA A 279 27.32 8.78 -12.97
C ALA A 279 26.28 7.79 -12.40
N MET A 280 25.10 8.27 -12.00
CA MET A 280 23.99 7.41 -11.54
C MET A 280 23.50 6.49 -12.65
N ASP A 281 23.34 6.98 -13.88
CA ASP A 281 22.89 6.15 -15.02
C ASP A 281 23.85 4.98 -15.28
N THR A 282 25.14 5.13 -14.99
CA THR A 282 26.13 4.06 -15.13
C THR A 282 26.10 3.05 -14.00
N HIS A 283 25.33 3.28 -12.93
CA HIS A 283 25.30 2.38 -11.79
C HIS A 283 24.65 1.06 -12.12
N ASP A 284 25.45 0.01 -12.05
CA ASP A 284 25.06 -1.39 -12.10
C ASP A 284 26.12 -2.19 -11.33
N VAL A 285 25.75 -2.77 -10.20
CA VAL A 285 26.68 -3.58 -9.38
C VAL A 285 27.22 -4.78 -10.15
N ALA A 286 26.46 -5.27 -11.12
CA ALA A 286 26.83 -6.42 -11.96
C ALA A 286 27.78 -6.08 -13.13
N ARG A 287 27.88 -4.80 -13.51
CA ARG A 287 28.70 -4.40 -14.66
C ARG A 287 30.16 -4.87 -14.50
N GLY A 288 30.58 -5.76 -15.40
CA GLY A 288 31.94 -6.35 -15.38
C GLY A 288 32.21 -7.35 -14.24
N ARG A 289 31.16 -7.82 -13.53
CA ARG A 289 31.27 -8.77 -12.40
C ARG A 289 30.41 -10.03 -12.56
N GLY A 290 29.67 -10.19 -13.67
CA GLY A 290 28.75 -11.32 -13.91
C GLY A 290 27.28 -10.93 -13.82
N GLY A 291 26.41 -11.88 -13.45
CA GLY A 291 24.98 -11.65 -13.33
C GLY A 291 24.60 -10.88 -12.05
N LEU A 292 23.55 -10.06 -12.11
CA LEU A 292 23.08 -9.28 -10.95
C LEU A 292 22.81 -10.17 -9.74
N GLU A 293 22.13 -11.28 -9.94
CA GLU A 293 21.79 -12.23 -8.88
C GLU A 293 23.07 -12.85 -8.24
N GLU A 294 24.05 -13.20 -9.07
CA GLU A 294 25.32 -13.75 -8.61
C GLU A 294 26.09 -12.74 -7.74
N VAL A 295 26.18 -11.50 -8.20
CA VAL A 295 26.86 -10.41 -7.48
C VAL A 295 26.20 -10.13 -6.14
N LEU A 296 24.86 -10.02 -6.11
CA LEU A 296 24.14 -9.78 -4.87
C LEU A 296 24.24 -10.96 -3.90
N ARG A 297 24.21 -12.20 -4.37
CA ARG A 297 24.45 -13.39 -3.55
C ARG A 297 25.90 -13.46 -3.02
N GLY A 298 26.83 -12.81 -3.68
CA GLY A 298 28.21 -12.66 -3.25
C GLY A 298 28.42 -11.71 -2.08
N LEU A 299 27.48 -10.79 -1.82
CA LEU A 299 27.53 -9.85 -0.71
C LEU A 299 27.21 -10.56 0.61
N ARG A 300 28.26 -10.95 1.34
CA ARG A 300 28.17 -11.74 2.59
C ARG A 300 28.08 -10.91 3.86
N GLN A 301 28.33 -9.61 3.79
CA GLN A 301 28.24 -8.73 4.94
C GLN A 301 26.78 -8.66 5.43
N PRO A 302 26.55 -8.62 6.76
CA PRO A 302 25.24 -8.26 7.29
C PRO A 302 24.75 -6.94 6.69
N ALA A 303 23.52 -6.91 6.22
CA ALA A 303 22.96 -5.73 5.60
C ALA A 303 21.56 -5.40 6.15
N LEU A 304 21.29 -4.11 6.38
CA LEU A 304 19.95 -3.59 6.64
C LEU A 304 19.52 -2.81 5.39
N VAL A 305 18.75 -3.45 4.54
CA VAL A 305 18.17 -2.80 3.36
C VAL A 305 16.91 -2.05 3.79
N VAL A 306 16.90 -0.73 3.68
CA VAL A 306 15.76 0.10 4.08
C VAL A 306 14.97 0.52 2.84
N SER A 307 13.70 0.12 2.80
CA SER A 307 12.73 0.43 1.75
C SER A 307 11.75 1.48 2.25
N ILE A 308 11.37 2.42 1.38
CA ILE A 308 10.30 3.39 1.64
C ILE A 308 9.10 3.03 0.78
N ASP A 309 7.99 2.77 1.41
CA ASP A 309 6.80 2.22 0.76
C ASP A 309 6.12 3.12 -0.29
N SER A 310 6.24 4.41 -0.16
CA SER A 310 5.70 5.39 -1.11
C SER A 310 6.75 5.97 -2.07
N ASP A 311 7.96 5.37 -2.12
CA ASP A 311 9.02 5.81 -3.04
C ASP A 311 8.63 5.49 -4.49
N VAL A 312 8.60 6.52 -5.33
CA VAL A 312 8.30 6.42 -6.77
C VAL A 312 9.54 6.57 -7.65
N LEU A 313 10.69 6.90 -7.05
CA LEU A 313 11.98 7.01 -7.75
C LEU A 313 12.71 5.66 -7.76
N TYR A 314 12.93 5.07 -6.57
CA TYR A 314 13.45 3.72 -6.39
C TYR A 314 12.38 2.87 -5.73
N LEU A 315 11.70 2.08 -6.55
CA LEU A 315 10.52 1.33 -6.12
C LEU A 315 10.85 0.33 -5.02
N PRO A 316 9.94 0.11 -4.05
CA PRO A 316 10.13 -0.88 -2.98
C PRO A 316 10.49 -2.28 -3.47
N GLU A 317 10.09 -2.62 -4.72
CA GLU A 317 10.42 -3.88 -5.39
C GLU A 317 11.92 -4.08 -5.54
N GLU A 318 12.66 -3.01 -5.87
CA GLU A 318 14.11 -3.06 -6.07
C GLU A 318 14.85 -3.37 -4.76
N GLN A 319 14.39 -2.79 -3.62
CA GLN A 319 14.96 -3.11 -2.30
C GLN A 319 14.56 -4.50 -1.84
N ARG A 320 13.34 -4.96 -2.11
CA ARG A 320 12.91 -6.34 -1.82
C ARG A 320 13.77 -7.35 -2.59
N GLU A 321 14.04 -7.09 -3.87
CA GLU A 321 14.93 -7.94 -4.68
C GLU A 321 16.33 -8.00 -4.08
N MET A 322 16.93 -6.87 -3.73
CA MET A 322 18.24 -6.82 -3.08
C MET A 322 18.25 -7.63 -1.78
N ALA A 323 17.27 -7.40 -0.89
CA ALA A 323 17.20 -8.10 0.38
C ALA A 323 16.98 -9.62 0.22
N ARG A 324 16.22 -10.04 -0.78
CA ARG A 324 16.00 -11.46 -1.09
C ARG A 324 17.27 -12.16 -1.61
N LEU A 325 18.10 -11.45 -2.38
CA LEU A 325 19.27 -12.02 -3.02
C LEU A 325 20.53 -11.96 -2.14
N MET A 326 20.66 -10.98 -1.27
CA MET A 326 21.79 -10.86 -0.35
C MET A 326 21.61 -11.81 0.85
N PRO A 327 22.54 -12.78 1.08
CA PRO A 327 22.32 -13.88 2.04
C PRO A 327 22.10 -13.46 3.49
N ASN A 328 22.71 -12.34 3.91
CA ASN A 328 22.66 -11.84 5.28
C ASN A 328 21.94 -10.49 5.38
N ALA A 329 21.05 -10.21 4.42
CA ALA A 329 20.27 -8.99 4.44
C ALA A 329 18.96 -9.15 5.23
N ARG A 330 18.59 -8.10 5.93
CA ARG A 330 17.27 -7.87 6.50
C ARG A 330 16.64 -6.70 5.77
N LEU A 331 15.41 -6.89 5.31
CA LEU A 331 14.60 -5.79 4.78
C LEU A 331 13.92 -5.06 5.95
N GLU A 332 14.04 -3.75 5.96
CA GLU A 332 13.33 -2.88 6.87
C GLU A 332 12.49 -1.90 6.07
N ARG A 333 11.20 -1.72 6.45
CA ARG A 333 10.29 -0.81 5.76
C ARG A 333 10.12 0.46 6.57
N LEU A 334 10.38 1.59 5.95
CA LEU A 334 10.06 2.91 6.48
C LEU A 334 8.70 3.33 5.90
N GLU A 335 7.67 3.21 6.72
CA GLU A 335 6.31 3.61 6.32
C GLU A 335 6.18 5.12 6.32
N SER A 336 5.88 5.69 5.17
CA SER A 336 5.79 7.15 5.04
C SER A 336 4.99 7.55 3.80
N PRO A 337 4.11 8.55 3.89
CA PRO A 337 3.47 9.12 2.71
C PRO A 337 4.40 10.06 1.92
N HIS A 338 5.63 10.30 2.37
CA HIS A 338 6.47 11.40 1.86
C HIS A 338 7.38 11.01 0.69
N GLY A 339 7.27 9.80 0.15
CA GLY A 339 8.05 9.37 -1.01
C GLY A 339 9.52 9.15 -0.66
N HIS A 340 10.37 9.27 -1.68
CA HIS A 340 11.82 9.07 -1.58
C HIS A 340 12.50 9.85 -0.46
N ASP A 341 12.07 11.11 -0.20
CA ASP A 341 12.64 11.95 0.85
C ASP A 341 12.34 11.48 2.29
N ALA A 342 11.56 10.42 2.50
CA ALA A 342 11.18 9.96 3.83
C ALA A 342 12.38 9.64 4.73
N PHE A 343 13.50 9.17 4.19
CA PHE A 343 14.72 8.93 4.98
C PHE A 343 15.39 10.21 5.51
N LEU A 344 15.01 11.39 4.99
CA LEU A 344 15.41 12.70 5.49
C LEU A 344 14.35 13.32 6.43
N ILE A 345 13.15 12.74 6.50
CA ILE A 345 12.02 13.26 7.28
C ILE A 345 11.83 12.42 8.55
N HIS A 346 11.80 11.09 8.43
CA HIS A 346 11.62 10.15 9.55
C HIS A 346 12.97 9.73 10.15
N VAL A 347 13.85 10.71 10.39
CA VAL A 347 15.25 10.47 10.80
C VAL A 347 15.35 9.76 12.15
N GLU A 348 14.47 10.05 13.12
CA GLU A 348 14.47 9.43 14.45
C GLU A 348 14.15 7.93 14.37
N GLU A 349 13.11 7.58 13.61
CA GLU A 349 12.73 6.18 13.39
C GLU A 349 13.83 5.42 12.65
N LEU A 350 14.37 6.01 11.59
CA LEU A 350 15.49 5.45 10.84
C LEU A 350 16.71 5.23 11.75
N SER A 351 17.05 6.23 12.58
CA SER A 351 18.16 6.14 13.53
C SER A 351 18.01 4.96 14.49
N ALA A 352 16.82 4.79 15.08
CA ALA A 352 16.56 3.69 16.01
C ALA A 352 16.74 2.32 15.34
N ARG A 353 16.25 2.14 14.11
CA ARG A 353 16.36 0.88 13.34
C ARG A 353 17.82 0.57 12.98
N VAL A 354 18.56 1.58 12.53
CA VAL A 354 19.99 1.44 12.20
C VAL A 354 20.82 1.15 13.46
N ALA A 355 20.55 1.84 14.57
CA ALA A 355 21.24 1.60 15.84
C ALA A 355 20.99 0.18 16.36
N GLU A 356 19.75 -0.33 16.30
CA GLU A 356 19.42 -1.71 16.67
C GLU A 356 20.16 -2.73 15.80
N PHE A 357 20.14 -2.54 14.48
CA PHE A 357 20.87 -3.40 13.53
C PHE A 357 22.35 -3.44 13.85
N ARG A 358 22.97 -2.26 14.00
CA ARG A 358 24.39 -2.14 14.33
C ARG A 358 24.73 -2.82 15.66
N ALA A 359 23.90 -2.62 16.69
CA ALA A 359 24.10 -3.25 17.99
C ALA A 359 24.13 -4.79 17.87
N ARG A 360 23.23 -5.37 17.09
CA ARG A 360 23.19 -6.84 16.83
C ARG A 360 24.45 -7.32 16.11
N VAL A 361 24.86 -6.62 15.05
CA VAL A 361 26.06 -6.99 14.27
C VAL A 361 27.33 -6.89 15.11
N GLU A 362 27.40 -5.90 15.98
CA GLU A 362 28.55 -5.65 16.86
C GLU A 362 28.52 -6.49 18.17
N GLY A 363 27.50 -7.39 18.32
CA GLY A 363 27.35 -8.23 19.52
C GLY A 363 27.09 -7.44 20.81
N ARG A 364 26.54 -6.23 20.68
CA ARG A 364 26.25 -5.35 21.81
C ARG A 364 24.85 -5.63 22.38
N PRO A 365 24.64 -5.39 23.68
CA PRO A 365 23.28 -5.35 24.18
C PRO A 365 22.50 -4.34 23.33
N VAL A 366 21.45 -4.82 22.74
CA VAL A 366 20.43 -3.93 22.18
C VAL A 366 19.86 -3.27 23.42
N ALA A 367 20.21 -1.99 23.66
CA ALA A 367 19.48 -1.22 24.65
C ALA A 367 18.01 -1.44 24.32
N PRO A 368 17.15 -1.68 25.32
CA PRO A 368 15.74 -1.54 25.08
C PRO A 368 15.60 -0.05 24.73
N HIS A 369 15.85 0.29 23.46
CA HIS A 369 15.19 1.44 22.93
C HIS A 369 13.73 1.09 23.24
N ALA A 370 13.08 1.90 24.08
CA ALA A 370 11.68 2.08 23.90
C ALA A 370 11.60 2.29 22.39
N ARG A 371 11.36 1.17 21.64
CA ARG A 371 10.98 1.27 20.24
C ARG A 371 10.07 2.46 20.28
N PRO A 372 10.29 3.57 19.53
CA PRO A 372 9.18 4.46 19.32
C PRO A 372 8.15 3.45 18.95
N GLN A 373 7.26 3.12 19.91
CA GLN A 373 6.28 2.05 19.71
C GLN A 373 5.78 2.44 18.36
N PRO A 374 6.02 1.60 17.30
CA PRO A 374 5.60 1.96 15.97
C PRO A 374 4.20 2.31 16.26
N ALA A 375 3.79 3.58 16.02
CA ALA A 375 2.59 4.12 16.58
C ALA A 375 1.63 2.96 16.73
N ARG A 376 1.69 2.30 17.85
CA ARG A 376 1.27 0.96 18.26
C ARG A 376 1.42 -0.07 17.15
N GLY A 377 2.46 -0.85 17.22
CA GLY A 377 2.99 -1.92 16.42
C GLY A 377 2.03 -2.73 15.59
N GLY A 378 2.47 -3.32 14.48
CA GLY A 378 1.74 -3.88 13.36
C GLY A 378 0.25 -3.92 13.65
N GLN A 379 -0.54 -2.94 13.17
CA GLN A 379 -1.85 -2.69 13.74
C GLN A 379 -2.69 -3.94 13.52
N GLY A 380 -2.63 -4.85 14.52
CA GLY A 380 -3.47 -6.01 14.52
C GLY A 380 -4.91 -5.54 14.43
N VAL A 381 -5.67 -6.10 13.53
CA VAL A 381 -7.11 -5.83 13.47
C VAL A 381 -7.78 -6.70 14.51
N SER A 382 -8.45 -6.06 15.47
CA SER A 382 -9.19 -6.74 16.53
C SER A 382 -10.62 -6.96 16.09
N LEU A 383 -11.00 -8.24 15.91
CA LEU A 383 -12.29 -8.64 15.37
C LEU A 383 -13.25 -9.09 16.46
N LEU A 384 -14.43 -8.47 16.53
CA LEU A 384 -15.59 -9.00 17.24
C LEU A 384 -16.54 -9.60 16.20
N VAL A 385 -16.73 -10.91 16.21
CA VAL A 385 -17.56 -11.61 15.23
C VAL A 385 -18.93 -11.93 15.83
N LEU A 386 -19.98 -11.40 15.19
CA LEU A 386 -21.37 -11.67 15.54
C LEU A 386 -21.96 -12.72 14.59
N GLY A 387 -22.46 -13.83 15.15
CA GLY A 387 -23.01 -14.94 14.38
C GLY A 387 -22.00 -16.05 14.15
N LYS A 388 -22.17 -17.15 14.89
CA LYS A 388 -21.34 -18.38 14.83
C LYS A 388 -21.99 -19.48 13.98
N GLY A 389 -22.91 -19.12 13.07
CA GLY A 389 -23.61 -20.04 12.17
C GLY A 389 -22.73 -20.56 11.04
N LYS A 390 -23.37 -20.97 9.91
CA LYS A 390 -22.67 -21.55 8.75
C LYS A 390 -21.55 -20.68 8.22
N VAL A 391 -21.78 -19.38 8.00
CA VAL A 391 -20.77 -18.45 7.48
C VAL A 391 -19.71 -18.16 8.55
N GLY A 392 -20.11 -17.88 9.79
CA GLY A 392 -19.19 -17.52 10.87
C GLY A 392 -18.20 -18.64 11.20
N SER A 393 -18.66 -19.90 11.26
CA SER A 393 -17.77 -21.04 11.50
C SER A 393 -16.70 -21.18 10.41
N VAL A 394 -17.10 -21.01 9.15
CA VAL A 394 -16.15 -21.09 8.04
C VAL A 394 -15.19 -19.89 8.02
N LEU A 395 -15.66 -18.68 8.35
CA LEU A 395 -14.81 -17.50 8.46
C LEU A 395 -13.72 -17.69 9.53
N LEU A 396 -14.07 -18.22 10.70
CA LEU A 396 -13.10 -18.47 11.77
C LEU A 396 -12.05 -19.51 11.36
N ASP A 397 -12.48 -20.57 10.65
CA ASP A 397 -11.57 -21.57 10.12
C ASP A 397 -10.67 -21.00 9.01
N GLN A 398 -11.18 -20.13 8.12
CA GLN A 398 -10.40 -19.43 7.10
C GLN A 398 -9.38 -18.46 7.73
N ILE A 399 -9.76 -17.64 8.71
CA ILE A 399 -8.85 -16.75 9.44
C ILE A 399 -7.72 -17.57 10.07
N ARG A 400 -8.04 -18.68 10.75
CA ARG A 400 -7.05 -19.58 11.35
C ARG A 400 -6.07 -20.14 10.31
N GLN A 401 -6.57 -20.61 9.18
CA GLN A 401 -5.76 -21.20 8.11
C GLN A 401 -4.84 -20.17 7.45
N GLN A 402 -5.31 -18.94 7.27
CA GLN A 402 -4.58 -17.87 6.60
C GLN A 402 -3.70 -17.04 7.54
N ALA A 403 -3.82 -17.22 8.87
CA ALA A 403 -3.12 -16.38 9.86
C ALA A 403 -1.61 -16.31 9.64
N GLY A 404 -0.97 -17.45 9.30
CA GLY A 404 0.46 -17.53 9.00
C GLY A 404 0.83 -16.70 7.78
N SER A 405 0.18 -16.93 6.65
CA SER A 405 0.45 -16.22 5.40
C SER A 405 0.10 -14.72 5.50
N LEU A 406 -1.01 -14.38 6.18
CA LEU A 406 -1.37 -12.99 6.40
C LEU A 406 -0.30 -12.25 7.22
N ALA A 407 0.28 -12.90 8.21
CA ALA A 407 1.33 -12.32 9.03
C ALA A 407 2.68 -12.26 8.30
N SER A 408 3.08 -13.34 7.59
CA SER A 408 4.39 -13.42 6.95
C SER A 408 4.48 -12.65 5.62
N ASP A 409 3.41 -12.76 4.80
CA ASP A 409 3.47 -12.29 3.41
C ASP A 409 2.85 -10.89 3.25
N TYR A 410 1.93 -10.53 4.18
CA TYR A 410 1.16 -9.29 4.10
C TYR A 410 1.28 -8.38 5.33
N ASP A 411 2.03 -8.79 6.37
CA ASP A 411 2.17 -8.08 7.66
C ASP A 411 0.82 -7.72 8.32
N ILE A 412 -0.17 -8.60 8.11
CA ILE A 412 -1.53 -8.44 8.67
C ILE A 412 -1.71 -9.43 9.81
N ALA A 413 -1.89 -8.90 11.04
CA ALA A 413 -2.28 -9.69 12.20
C ALA A 413 -3.79 -9.54 12.46
N LEU A 414 -4.59 -10.54 12.07
CA LEU A 414 -6.00 -10.61 12.43
C LEU A 414 -6.16 -11.31 13.79
N LYS A 415 -6.74 -10.62 14.74
CA LYS A 415 -6.98 -11.13 16.10
C LYS A 415 -8.49 -11.17 16.37
N VAL A 416 -9.06 -12.36 16.45
CA VAL A 416 -10.45 -12.51 16.91
C VAL A 416 -10.46 -12.37 18.42
N VAL A 417 -10.99 -11.27 18.92
CA VAL A 417 -11.04 -10.94 20.35
C VAL A 417 -12.39 -11.24 20.98
N GLY A 418 -13.43 -11.45 20.16
CA GLY A 418 -14.75 -11.76 20.66
C GLY A 418 -15.59 -12.53 19.66
N LEU A 419 -16.44 -13.40 20.21
CA LEU A 419 -17.48 -14.15 19.50
C LEU A 419 -18.81 -13.97 20.25
N ALA A 420 -19.87 -13.61 19.50
CA ALA A 420 -21.20 -13.47 20.09
C ALA A 420 -22.28 -14.08 19.19
N ASP A 421 -23.31 -14.65 19.83
CA ASP A 421 -24.55 -15.07 19.18
C ASP A 421 -25.74 -14.87 20.15
N THR A 422 -26.90 -15.38 19.81
CA THR A 422 -28.11 -15.31 20.65
C THR A 422 -27.98 -16.03 22.00
N ARG A 423 -26.98 -16.90 22.18
CA ARG A 423 -26.77 -17.70 23.39
C ARG A 423 -25.80 -17.06 24.37
N GLY A 424 -24.84 -16.24 23.85
CA GLY A 424 -23.88 -15.59 24.72
C GLY A 424 -22.73 -14.92 23.99
N THR A 425 -21.86 -14.30 24.78
CA THR A 425 -20.66 -13.58 24.29
C THR A 425 -19.43 -14.09 25.03
N THR A 426 -18.36 -14.34 24.28
CA THR A 426 -17.01 -14.60 24.79
C THR A 426 -16.09 -13.50 24.29
N PHE A 427 -15.24 -12.95 25.16
CA PHE A 427 -14.33 -11.86 24.79
C PHE A 427 -13.02 -11.93 25.58
N ASP A 428 -11.89 -11.96 24.84
CA ASP A 428 -10.53 -11.91 25.36
C ASP A 428 -9.72 -10.86 24.60
N GLU A 429 -9.20 -9.86 25.30
CA GLU A 429 -8.43 -8.75 24.71
C GLU A 429 -7.11 -9.22 24.08
N HIS A 430 -6.57 -10.38 24.54
CA HIS A 430 -5.35 -10.97 24.01
C HIS A 430 -5.59 -11.80 22.74
N GLY A 431 -6.86 -12.12 22.43
CA GLY A 431 -7.30 -12.91 21.29
C GLY A 431 -7.67 -14.33 21.68
N LEU A 432 -8.74 -14.82 21.04
CA LEU A 432 -9.25 -16.18 21.25
C LEU A 432 -8.40 -17.21 20.51
N ASP A 433 -8.20 -18.39 21.12
CA ASP A 433 -7.56 -19.52 20.45
C ASP A 433 -8.51 -20.12 19.39
N LEU A 434 -8.24 -19.80 18.12
CA LEU A 434 -9.05 -20.28 17.01
C LEU A 434 -8.89 -21.78 16.72
N ALA A 435 -7.92 -22.47 17.28
CA ALA A 435 -7.86 -23.93 17.19
C ALA A 435 -8.97 -24.60 18.04
N ARG A 436 -9.37 -23.92 19.11
CA ARG A 436 -10.38 -24.37 20.06
C ARG A 436 -11.64 -23.50 20.08
N TRP A 437 -11.89 -22.70 19.02
CA TRP A 437 -12.96 -21.72 19.03
C TRP A 437 -14.35 -22.31 19.35
N ARG A 438 -14.61 -23.57 18.97
CA ARG A 438 -15.89 -24.23 19.26
C ARG A 438 -16.10 -24.49 20.76
N GLU A 439 -15.04 -24.86 21.46
CA GLU A 439 -15.06 -25.05 22.92
C GLU A 439 -15.20 -23.70 23.63
N VAL A 440 -14.42 -22.74 23.21
CA VAL A 440 -14.47 -21.33 23.70
C VAL A 440 -15.86 -20.73 23.50
N ALA A 441 -16.46 -20.96 22.34
CA ALA A 441 -17.82 -20.51 22.05
C ALA A 441 -18.92 -21.24 22.84
N ALA A 442 -18.69 -22.48 23.25
CA ALA A 442 -19.61 -23.25 24.08
C ALA A 442 -19.56 -22.81 25.55
N ALA A 443 -18.42 -22.30 26.01
CA ALA A 443 -18.22 -21.78 27.37
C ALA A 443 -18.66 -20.32 27.53
N ALA A 444 -19.34 -19.72 26.53
CA ALA A 444 -19.77 -18.33 26.53
C ALA A 444 -20.69 -18.03 27.72
N GLU A 445 -20.47 -16.92 28.40
CA GLU A 445 -21.37 -16.41 29.41
C GLU A 445 -22.77 -16.18 28.82
N PRO A 446 -23.86 -16.60 29.50
CA PRO A 446 -25.21 -16.34 29.04
C PRO A 446 -25.47 -14.83 29.05
N ALA A 447 -25.22 -14.18 27.92
CA ALA A 447 -25.73 -12.83 27.69
C ALA A 447 -27.01 -12.98 26.88
N GLY A 448 -28.07 -12.33 27.27
CA GLY A 448 -29.28 -12.29 26.44
C GLY A 448 -28.98 -11.82 25.00
N PRO A 449 -29.95 -11.87 24.09
CA PRO A 449 -29.72 -11.58 22.69
C PRO A 449 -28.90 -10.29 22.52
N PHE A 450 -27.95 -10.31 21.59
CA PHE A 450 -27.06 -9.17 21.31
C PHE A 450 -27.91 -8.00 20.77
N GLY A 451 -28.59 -7.32 21.67
CA GLY A 451 -29.46 -6.18 21.40
C GLY A 451 -28.98 -4.93 22.16
N VAL A 452 -29.21 -3.77 21.59
CA VAL A 452 -29.06 -2.50 22.31
C VAL A 452 -30.06 -2.53 23.48
N PRO A 453 -29.64 -2.32 24.75
CA PRO A 453 -28.39 -1.75 25.23
C PRO A 453 -27.32 -2.78 25.70
N ARG A 454 -27.55 -4.06 25.62
CA ARG A 454 -26.65 -5.10 26.23
C ARG A 454 -25.33 -5.31 25.46
N GLY A 455 -25.24 -4.97 24.17
CA GLY A 455 -24.01 -5.02 23.39
C GLY A 455 -23.01 -3.89 23.66
N LEU A 456 -23.42 -2.81 24.29
CA LEU A 456 -22.60 -1.62 24.49
C LEU A 456 -21.30 -1.86 25.29
N PRO A 457 -21.29 -2.62 26.41
CA PRO A 457 -20.05 -2.88 27.16
C PRO A 457 -18.99 -3.63 26.34
N VAL A 458 -19.40 -4.52 25.44
CA VAL A 458 -18.47 -5.26 24.57
C VAL A 458 -17.88 -4.35 23.50
N LEU A 459 -18.69 -3.40 22.96
CA LEU A 459 -18.19 -2.39 22.03
C LEU A 459 -17.20 -1.44 22.72
N ASP A 460 -17.42 -1.06 23.99
CA ASP A 460 -16.48 -0.23 24.74
C ASP A 460 -15.12 -0.95 24.95
N ARG A 461 -15.14 -2.26 25.16
CA ARG A 461 -13.92 -3.06 25.24
C ARG A 461 -13.22 -3.15 23.88
N LEU A 462 -13.96 -3.43 22.81
CA LEU A 462 -13.43 -3.52 21.44
C LEU A 462 -12.80 -2.19 20.99
N ALA A 463 -13.45 -1.04 21.29
CA ALA A 463 -12.99 0.28 20.91
C ALA A 463 -11.61 0.66 21.48
N ARG A 464 -11.17 0.01 22.57
CA ARG A 464 -9.87 0.24 23.20
C ARG A 464 -8.72 -0.54 22.54
N LEU A 465 -9.07 -1.50 21.69
CA LEU A 465 -8.10 -2.37 21.03
C LEU A 465 -7.60 -1.79 19.71
N PRO A 466 -6.42 -2.21 19.22
CA PRO A 466 -5.91 -1.78 17.94
C PRO A 466 -6.82 -2.21 16.79
N GLY A 467 -7.08 -1.30 15.84
CA GLY A 467 -7.84 -1.58 14.62
C GLY A 467 -9.19 -2.27 14.88
N PRO A 468 -10.12 -1.68 15.66
CA PRO A 468 -11.33 -2.36 16.09
C PRO A 468 -12.31 -2.54 14.93
N VAL A 469 -12.74 -3.78 14.70
CA VAL A 469 -13.71 -4.14 13.65
C VAL A 469 -14.79 -5.04 14.20
N LEU A 470 -16.04 -4.65 13.97
CA LEU A 470 -17.22 -5.45 14.18
C LEU A 470 -17.56 -6.21 12.90
N VAL A 471 -17.62 -7.52 12.95
CA VAL A 471 -18.02 -8.39 11.83
C VAL A 471 -19.41 -8.95 12.10
N ASP A 472 -20.41 -8.52 11.31
CA ASP A 472 -21.80 -8.98 11.48
C ASP A 472 -22.21 -9.99 10.42
N LEU A 473 -22.42 -11.23 10.85
CA LEU A 473 -22.89 -12.38 10.07
C LEU A 473 -24.29 -12.82 10.49
N THR A 474 -25.04 -11.94 11.13
CA THR A 474 -26.42 -12.19 11.58
C THR A 474 -27.43 -11.78 10.50
N ALA A 475 -28.71 -12.05 10.77
CA ALA A 475 -29.85 -11.53 10.01
C ALA A 475 -30.76 -10.66 10.90
N ASP A 476 -30.24 -10.16 12.02
CA ASP A 476 -31.01 -9.40 13.01
C ASP A 476 -31.26 -7.96 12.51
N PRO A 477 -32.51 -7.50 12.45
CA PRO A 477 -32.82 -6.13 12.06
C PRO A 477 -32.35 -5.07 13.06
N ALA A 478 -32.18 -5.43 14.34
CA ALA A 478 -31.70 -4.52 15.39
C ALA A 478 -30.23 -4.08 15.21
N MET A 479 -29.50 -4.68 14.28
CA MET A 479 -28.09 -4.39 14.05
C MET A 479 -27.83 -2.96 13.54
N SER A 480 -28.80 -2.27 12.96
CA SER A 480 -28.65 -0.86 12.61
C SER A 480 -28.23 0.00 13.79
N ALA A 481 -28.88 -0.17 14.95
CA ALA A 481 -28.53 0.59 16.16
C ALA A 481 -27.13 0.19 16.71
N VAL A 482 -26.76 -1.09 16.59
CA VAL A 482 -25.42 -1.56 16.98
C VAL A 482 -24.34 -0.97 16.08
N TYR A 483 -24.58 -0.87 14.76
CA TYR A 483 -23.65 -0.22 13.83
C TYR A 483 -23.49 1.27 14.15
N GLU A 484 -24.59 1.99 14.41
CA GLU A 484 -24.55 3.40 14.78
C GLU A 484 -23.68 3.63 16.02
N GLU A 485 -23.83 2.78 17.05
CA GLU A 485 -23.03 2.84 18.27
C GLU A 485 -21.56 2.41 18.05
N ALA A 486 -21.30 1.41 17.18
CA ALA A 486 -19.94 1.04 16.79
C ALA A 486 -19.22 2.19 16.10
N PHE A 487 -19.88 2.85 15.12
CA PHE A 487 -19.31 3.98 14.39
C PHE A 487 -18.98 5.16 15.33
N ARG A 488 -19.87 5.49 16.28
CA ARG A 488 -19.60 6.56 17.26
C ARG A 488 -18.39 6.27 18.15
N ARG A 489 -18.03 4.99 18.33
CA ARG A 489 -16.87 4.55 19.11
C ARG A 489 -15.59 4.39 18.30
N GLY A 490 -15.59 4.75 17.02
CA GLY A 490 -14.44 4.58 16.16
C GLY A 490 -14.22 3.11 15.73
N ILE A 491 -15.25 2.26 15.77
CA ILE A 491 -15.20 0.86 15.35
C ILE A 491 -15.67 0.75 13.91
N SER A 492 -14.83 0.20 13.03
CA SER A 492 -15.21 -0.13 11.66
C SER A 492 -16.15 -1.34 11.63
N VAL A 493 -16.99 -1.45 10.60
CA VAL A 493 -17.95 -2.54 10.46
C VAL A 493 -17.75 -3.26 9.13
N VAL A 494 -17.77 -4.59 9.19
CA VAL A 494 -17.90 -5.48 8.03
C VAL A 494 -19.19 -6.27 8.18
N GLY A 495 -20.12 -6.12 7.24
CA GLY A 495 -21.47 -6.67 7.36
C GLY A 495 -21.85 -7.58 6.20
N ALA A 496 -22.34 -8.80 6.51
CA ALA A 496 -23.09 -9.63 5.58
C ALA A 496 -24.63 -9.47 5.75
N ASN A 497 -25.06 -8.73 6.77
CA ASN A 497 -26.43 -8.48 7.08
C ASN A 497 -27.04 -7.42 6.16
N LYS A 498 -28.03 -7.81 5.38
CA LYS A 498 -28.73 -6.93 4.42
C LYS A 498 -29.66 -5.92 5.07
N ARG A 499 -30.18 -6.23 6.27
CA ARG A 499 -31.25 -5.45 6.92
C ARG A 499 -30.87 -4.02 7.25
N PRO A 500 -29.70 -3.71 7.82
CA PRO A 500 -29.28 -2.33 8.07
C PRO A 500 -29.14 -1.49 6.78
N LEU A 501 -28.81 -2.13 5.65
CA LEU A 501 -28.63 -1.44 4.37
C LEU A 501 -29.94 -1.21 3.62
N SER A 502 -30.95 -2.06 3.87
CA SER A 502 -32.29 -1.93 3.32
C SER A 502 -33.32 -1.32 4.30
N ALA A 503 -32.86 -0.87 5.47
CA ALA A 503 -33.66 -0.16 6.47
C ALA A 503 -34.26 1.14 5.91
N PRO A 504 -35.32 1.71 6.52
CA PRO A 504 -35.91 2.98 6.09
C PRO A 504 -34.87 4.10 5.90
N TRP A 505 -35.08 4.96 4.94
CA TRP A 505 -34.10 5.99 4.55
C TRP A 505 -33.59 6.85 5.72
N PRO A 506 -34.42 7.33 6.67
CA PRO A 506 -33.94 8.10 7.82
C PRO A 506 -32.95 7.33 8.69
N GLU A 507 -33.10 6.01 8.80
CA GLU A 507 -32.19 5.14 9.55
C GLU A 507 -30.83 5.01 8.82
N ARG A 508 -30.87 4.81 7.51
CA ARG A 508 -29.67 4.84 6.66
C ARG A 508 -28.91 6.18 6.78
N GLU A 509 -29.61 7.30 6.78
CA GLU A 509 -28.99 8.63 6.94
C GLU A 509 -28.29 8.77 8.29
N ARG A 510 -28.90 8.29 9.38
CA ARG A 510 -28.25 8.26 10.69
C ARG A 510 -26.98 7.39 10.70
N LEU A 511 -27.04 6.21 10.12
CA LEU A 511 -25.89 5.31 9.97
C LEU A 511 -24.73 5.98 9.22
N GLN A 512 -25.04 6.61 8.08
CA GLN A 512 -24.03 7.29 7.29
C GLN A 512 -23.44 8.54 8.00
N ALA A 513 -24.28 9.26 8.77
CA ALA A 513 -23.82 10.37 9.60
C ALA A 513 -22.88 9.90 10.71
N ALA A 514 -23.25 8.85 11.44
CA ALA A 514 -22.43 8.26 12.49
C ALA A 514 -21.10 7.74 11.93
N ARG A 515 -21.10 7.08 10.76
CA ARG A 515 -19.90 6.62 10.09
C ARG A 515 -18.95 7.78 9.74
N ARG A 516 -19.48 8.88 9.17
CA ARG A 516 -18.66 10.06 8.83
C ARG A 516 -18.07 10.71 10.08
N GLN A 517 -18.84 10.83 11.16
CA GLN A 517 -18.39 11.41 12.43
C GLN A 517 -17.31 10.55 13.11
N GLY A 518 -17.44 9.22 13.03
CA GLY A 518 -16.48 8.28 13.60
C GLY A 518 -15.22 8.09 12.76
N HIS A 519 -15.16 8.63 11.53
CA HIS A 519 -14.07 8.43 10.58
C HIS A 519 -13.72 6.95 10.37
N VAL A 520 -14.74 6.09 10.31
CA VAL A 520 -14.60 4.63 10.23
C VAL A 520 -14.98 4.05 8.88
N HIS A 521 -14.56 2.82 8.65
CA HIS A 521 -14.83 2.08 7.42
C HIS A 521 -16.06 1.20 7.57
N PHE A 522 -16.86 1.10 6.50
CA PHE A 522 -18.01 0.22 6.42
C PHE A 522 -17.98 -0.53 5.10
N HIS A 523 -17.74 -1.85 5.16
CA HIS A 523 -17.72 -2.74 4.01
C HIS A 523 -18.82 -3.78 4.12
N TYR A 524 -19.48 -4.10 3.01
CA TYR A 524 -20.66 -4.96 2.96
C TYR A 524 -20.86 -5.63 1.59
N GLU A 525 -19.75 -5.96 0.92
CA GLU A 525 -19.79 -6.59 -0.41
C GLU A 525 -20.66 -7.84 -0.42
N THR A 526 -20.56 -8.66 0.64
CA THR A 526 -21.25 -9.93 0.75
C THR A 526 -22.75 -9.84 0.95
N THR A 527 -23.30 -8.65 1.08
CA THR A 527 -24.77 -8.45 1.16
C THR A 527 -25.46 -8.66 -0.17
N VAL A 528 -24.73 -8.58 -1.30
CA VAL A 528 -25.24 -8.81 -2.65
C VAL A 528 -24.29 -9.76 -3.39
N GLY A 529 -24.77 -10.95 -3.77
CA GLY A 529 -24.00 -11.88 -4.62
C GLY A 529 -22.86 -12.65 -3.91
N ALA A 530 -22.97 -12.88 -2.61
CA ALA A 530 -21.97 -13.58 -1.79
C ALA A 530 -20.57 -12.88 -1.86
N SER A 531 -19.57 -13.44 -2.52
CA SER A 531 -18.25 -12.81 -2.66
C SER A 531 -17.99 -12.20 -4.05
N LEU A 532 -19.02 -12.16 -4.91
CA LEU A 532 -18.87 -11.50 -6.21
C LEU A 532 -18.60 -10.00 -6.00
N PRO A 533 -17.63 -9.39 -6.70
CA PRO A 533 -17.28 -7.98 -6.54
C PRO A 533 -18.30 -7.06 -7.21
N LEU A 534 -19.55 -7.09 -6.76
CA LEU A 534 -20.67 -6.36 -7.37
C LEU A 534 -20.73 -4.90 -6.93
N LEU A 535 -20.65 -4.66 -5.61
CA LEU A 535 -20.69 -3.31 -5.04
C LEU A 535 -19.38 -2.56 -5.33
N ASP A 536 -18.25 -3.24 -5.29
CA ASP A 536 -16.97 -2.64 -5.66
C ASP A 536 -16.91 -2.26 -7.13
N THR A 537 -17.37 -3.14 -8.02
CA THR A 537 -17.47 -2.83 -9.46
C THR A 537 -18.35 -1.60 -9.66
N LEU A 538 -19.53 -1.58 -9.04
CA LEU A 538 -20.46 -0.46 -9.12
C LEU A 538 -19.81 0.84 -8.61
N LYS A 539 -19.21 0.81 -7.41
CA LYS A 539 -18.52 1.96 -6.82
C LYS A 539 -17.37 2.46 -7.67
N ASN A 540 -16.61 1.55 -8.30
CA ASN A 540 -15.50 1.92 -9.17
C ASN A 540 -15.99 2.56 -10.48
N LEU A 541 -17.04 2.05 -11.11
CA LEU A 541 -17.66 2.68 -12.27
C LEU A 541 -18.08 4.12 -11.95
N VAL A 542 -18.84 4.31 -10.87
CA VAL A 542 -19.32 5.64 -10.45
C VAL A 542 -18.17 6.58 -10.08
N ARG A 543 -17.19 6.13 -9.29
CA ARG A 543 -16.04 6.94 -8.86
C ARG A 543 -15.13 7.37 -10.01
N THR A 544 -15.07 6.57 -11.07
CA THR A 544 -14.29 6.91 -12.29
C THR A 544 -15.08 7.74 -13.30
N GLY A 545 -16.24 8.27 -12.89
CA GLY A 545 -17.08 9.17 -13.72
C GLY A 545 -17.91 8.46 -14.79
N ASP A 546 -18.12 7.14 -14.67
CA ASP A 546 -19.06 6.43 -15.54
C ASP A 546 -20.49 6.56 -14.99
N HIS A 547 -21.46 6.68 -15.87
CA HIS A 547 -22.87 6.77 -15.50
C HIS A 547 -23.55 5.44 -15.76
N VAL A 548 -23.94 4.76 -14.68
CA VAL A 548 -24.73 3.54 -14.76
C VAL A 548 -26.17 3.90 -15.14
N ARG A 549 -26.66 3.36 -16.24
CA ARG A 549 -28.02 3.59 -16.77
C ARG A 549 -29.00 2.57 -16.24
N ALA A 550 -28.56 1.32 -16.18
CA ALA A 550 -29.41 0.22 -15.72
C ALA A 550 -28.57 -0.92 -15.13
N LEU A 551 -29.18 -1.63 -14.20
CA LEU A 551 -28.66 -2.90 -13.67
C LEU A 551 -29.70 -3.99 -13.91
N GLU A 552 -29.25 -5.17 -14.28
CA GLU A 552 -30.06 -6.38 -14.28
C GLU A 552 -29.26 -7.51 -13.65
N GLY A 553 -29.89 -8.33 -12.81
CA GLY A 553 -29.18 -9.44 -12.21
C GLY A 553 -30.06 -10.57 -11.68
N SER A 554 -29.55 -11.77 -11.67
CA SER A 554 -30.10 -12.91 -10.92
C SER A 554 -29.42 -12.95 -9.57
N LEU A 555 -30.13 -12.55 -8.51
CA LEU A 555 -29.57 -12.32 -7.17
C LEU A 555 -30.03 -13.34 -6.13
N SER A 556 -30.93 -14.26 -6.49
CA SER A 556 -31.40 -15.35 -5.62
C SER A 556 -30.80 -16.68 -6.04
N GLY A 557 -29.79 -17.15 -5.29
CA GLY A 557 -29.24 -18.48 -5.52
C GLY A 557 -30.23 -19.60 -5.22
N THR A 558 -31.14 -19.40 -4.24
CA THR A 558 -32.19 -20.34 -3.94
C THR A 558 -33.11 -20.53 -5.13
N VAL A 559 -33.71 -19.45 -5.65
CA VAL A 559 -34.62 -19.53 -6.79
C VAL A 559 -33.91 -20.00 -8.06
N GLY A 560 -32.64 -19.58 -8.26
CA GLY A 560 -31.79 -20.10 -9.35
C GLY A 560 -31.65 -21.61 -9.31
N TYR A 561 -31.35 -22.17 -8.14
CA TYR A 561 -31.26 -23.60 -7.93
C TYR A 561 -32.59 -24.31 -8.19
N LEU A 562 -33.71 -23.78 -7.67
CA LEU A 562 -35.05 -24.36 -7.90
C LEU A 562 -35.40 -24.39 -9.38
N LEU A 563 -35.09 -23.34 -10.11
CA LEU A 563 -35.34 -23.27 -11.58
C LEU A 563 -34.46 -24.28 -12.32
N GLY A 564 -33.15 -24.40 -11.94
CA GLY A 564 -32.24 -25.37 -12.54
C GLY A 564 -32.68 -26.81 -12.29
N GLU A 565 -33.14 -27.15 -11.09
CA GLU A 565 -33.67 -28.48 -10.78
C GLU A 565 -34.98 -28.75 -11.51
N GLY A 566 -35.86 -27.75 -11.62
CA GLY A 566 -37.09 -27.84 -12.41
C GLY A 566 -36.84 -28.06 -13.92
N GLU A 567 -35.80 -27.42 -14.48
CA GLU A 567 -35.36 -27.66 -15.87
C GLU A 567 -34.84 -29.09 -16.11
N LYS A 568 -34.31 -29.74 -15.06
CA LYS A 568 -33.92 -31.17 -15.06
C LYS A 568 -35.10 -32.11 -14.87
N GLY A 569 -36.31 -31.59 -14.60
CA GLY A 569 -37.58 -32.34 -14.42
C GLY A 569 -37.88 -32.71 -12.95
N ASN A 570 -37.14 -32.18 -12.00
CA ASN A 570 -37.35 -32.41 -10.57
C ASN A 570 -38.53 -31.58 -10.06
N ALA A 571 -39.28 -32.14 -9.10
CA ALA A 571 -40.36 -31.42 -8.45
C ALA A 571 -39.87 -30.28 -7.58
N LEU A 572 -40.58 -29.15 -7.58
CA LEU A 572 -40.25 -27.94 -6.86
C LEU A 572 -40.08 -28.18 -5.34
N SER A 573 -41.02 -28.95 -4.74
CA SER A 573 -40.99 -29.30 -3.32
C SER A 573 -39.77 -30.11 -2.96
N LEU A 574 -39.32 -31.01 -3.85
CA LEU A 574 -38.10 -31.81 -3.67
C LEU A 574 -36.85 -30.96 -3.80
N ALA A 575 -36.82 -30.11 -4.82
CA ALA A 575 -35.72 -29.18 -5.05
C ALA A 575 -35.50 -28.21 -3.86
N LEU A 576 -36.58 -27.68 -3.25
CA LEU A 576 -36.48 -26.86 -2.04
C LEU A 576 -35.88 -27.61 -0.84
N ARG A 577 -36.26 -28.87 -0.66
CA ARG A 577 -35.70 -29.72 0.41
C ARG A 577 -34.19 -29.86 0.23
N TRP A 578 -33.72 -30.18 -1.00
CA TRP A 578 -32.30 -30.28 -1.32
C TRP A 578 -31.57 -28.97 -1.16
N ALA A 579 -32.16 -27.86 -1.64
CA ALA A 579 -31.58 -26.51 -1.47
C ALA A 579 -31.31 -26.23 0.01
N ARG A 580 -32.22 -26.59 0.90
CA ARG A 580 -32.06 -26.39 2.34
C ARG A 580 -30.97 -27.27 2.93
N GLU A 581 -30.94 -28.54 2.58
CA GLU A 581 -29.91 -29.51 3.05
C GLU A 581 -28.52 -29.04 2.63
N LEU A 582 -28.39 -28.56 1.39
CA LEU A 582 -27.15 -27.97 0.85
C LEU A 582 -26.82 -26.60 1.44
N GLY A 583 -27.78 -25.97 2.13
CA GLY A 583 -27.56 -24.63 2.70
C GLY A 583 -27.65 -23.48 1.71
N HIS A 584 -28.41 -23.66 0.65
CA HIS A 584 -28.64 -22.68 -0.40
C HIS A 584 -29.86 -21.78 -0.16
N THR A 585 -30.53 -21.90 0.99
CA THR A 585 -31.69 -21.06 1.36
C THR A 585 -31.32 -20.08 2.45
N GLU A 586 -32.09 -18.98 2.55
CA GLU A 586 -32.14 -18.15 3.75
C GLU A 586 -32.63 -18.96 4.96
N ALA A 587 -32.56 -18.40 6.16
CA ALA A 587 -33.01 -19.05 7.38
C ALA A 587 -34.49 -19.49 7.30
N ASP A 588 -35.35 -18.61 6.74
CA ASP A 588 -36.69 -18.94 6.30
C ASP A 588 -36.74 -18.90 4.75
N PRO A 589 -36.94 -20.05 4.10
CA PRO A 589 -37.01 -20.11 2.63
C PRO A 589 -38.14 -19.26 2.03
N ARG A 590 -39.12 -18.81 2.82
CA ARG A 590 -40.18 -17.94 2.36
C ARG A 590 -39.64 -16.57 1.90
N ASP A 591 -38.59 -16.05 2.55
CA ASP A 591 -37.94 -14.79 2.14
C ASP A 591 -37.39 -14.88 0.71
N ASP A 592 -36.90 -16.06 0.30
CA ASP A 592 -36.46 -16.32 -1.07
C ASP A 592 -37.64 -16.41 -2.04
N LEU A 593 -38.68 -17.20 -1.68
CA LEU A 593 -39.81 -17.53 -2.55
C LEU A 593 -40.77 -16.37 -2.75
N THR A 594 -40.90 -15.47 -1.78
CA THR A 594 -41.68 -14.23 -1.88
C THR A 594 -40.92 -13.12 -2.63
N GLY A 595 -39.60 -13.29 -2.83
CA GLY A 595 -38.76 -12.30 -3.48
C GLY A 595 -38.29 -11.16 -2.58
N ILE A 596 -38.59 -11.19 -1.28
CA ILE A 596 -38.21 -10.16 -0.30
C ILE A 596 -36.67 -10.07 -0.16
N ASP A 597 -35.96 -11.20 -0.14
CA ASP A 597 -34.49 -11.19 -0.09
C ASP A 597 -33.89 -10.53 -1.35
N THR A 598 -34.41 -10.87 -2.52
CA THR A 598 -33.97 -10.29 -3.78
C THR A 598 -34.30 -8.79 -3.86
N ALA A 599 -35.46 -8.37 -3.33
CA ALA A 599 -35.83 -6.96 -3.25
C ALA A 599 -34.88 -6.16 -2.35
N ARG A 600 -34.49 -6.70 -1.18
CA ARG A 600 -33.48 -6.07 -0.32
C ARG A 600 -32.14 -5.86 -1.03
N LYS A 601 -31.68 -6.87 -1.80
CA LYS A 601 -30.47 -6.75 -2.62
C LYS A 601 -30.60 -5.68 -3.70
N ALA A 602 -31.75 -5.61 -4.38
CA ALA A 602 -32.05 -4.60 -5.39
C ALA A 602 -32.06 -3.18 -4.78
N VAL A 603 -32.66 -3.01 -3.57
CA VAL A 603 -32.62 -1.73 -2.83
C VAL A 603 -31.19 -1.33 -2.51
N ILE A 604 -30.32 -2.26 -2.08
CA ILE A 604 -28.91 -1.96 -1.80
C ILE A 604 -28.22 -1.44 -3.05
N LEU A 605 -28.37 -2.13 -4.19
CA LEU A 605 -27.78 -1.70 -5.47
C LEU A 605 -28.32 -0.35 -5.93
N ALA A 606 -29.64 -0.13 -5.84
CA ALA A 606 -30.27 1.15 -6.22
C ALA A 606 -29.74 2.31 -5.36
N ARG A 607 -29.56 2.08 -4.07
CA ARG A 607 -29.03 3.08 -3.12
C ARG A 607 -27.56 3.42 -3.35
N GLU A 608 -26.75 2.47 -3.82
CA GLU A 608 -25.37 2.73 -4.23
C GLU A 608 -25.28 3.59 -5.51
N LEU A 609 -26.33 3.60 -6.32
CA LEU A 609 -26.50 4.49 -7.49
C LEU A 609 -27.07 5.88 -7.12
N GLY A 610 -27.33 6.12 -5.83
CA GLY A 610 -27.86 7.39 -5.33
C GLY A 610 -29.41 7.49 -5.36
N LEU A 611 -30.11 6.42 -5.73
CA LEU A 611 -31.59 6.41 -5.73
C LEU A 611 -32.13 6.34 -4.28
N ARG A 612 -33.09 7.17 -3.95
CA ARG A 612 -33.83 7.14 -2.68
C ARG A 612 -34.96 6.10 -2.74
N THR A 613 -34.55 4.82 -2.80
CA THR A 613 -35.51 3.70 -2.91
C THR A 613 -35.80 3.11 -1.55
N GLU A 614 -37.07 2.97 -1.18
CA GLU A 614 -37.52 2.18 -0.04
C GLU A 614 -37.86 0.75 -0.47
N ALA A 615 -37.89 -0.18 0.51
CA ALA A 615 -38.28 -1.56 0.22
C ALA A 615 -39.73 -1.67 -0.31
N SER A 616 -40.60 -0.74 0.08
CA SER A 616 -42.00 -0.61 -0.41
C SER A 616 -42.07 -0.12 -1.85
N ASP A 617 -41.05 0.53 -2.38
CA ASP A 617 -41.05 1.09 -3.74
C ASP A 617 -40.64 0.03 -4.78
N VAL A 618 -40.16 -1.11 -4.32
CA VAL A 618 -39.76 -2.21 -5.23
C VAL A 618 -41.00 -2.95 -5.73
N GLU A 619 -41.20 -2.98 -7.05
CA GLU A 619 -42.23 -3.79 -7.67
C GLU A 619 -41.83 -5.27 -7.63
N VAL A 620 -42.36 -6.01 -6.66
CA VAL A 620 -42.06 -7.43 -6.48
C VAL A 620 -43.18 -8.30 -7.03
N VAL A 621 -42.85 -9.13 -8.02
CA VAL A 621 -43.69 -10.29 -8.41
C VAL A 621 -43.07 -11.51 -7.75
N PRO A 622 -43.78 -12.12 -6.77
CA PRO A 622 -43.26 -13.30 -6.05
C PRO A 622 -42.94 -14.45 -7.02
N PHE A 623 -41.96 -15.28 -6.67
CA PHE A 623 -41.65 -16.48 -7.45
C PHE A 623 -42.82 -17.48 -7.43
N LEU A 624 -43.46 -17.58 -6.26
CA LEU A 624 -44.63 -18.38 -6.04
C LEU A 624 -45.82 -17.53 -5.57
N PRO A 625 -47.06 -17.96 -5.82
CA PRO A 625 -48.24 -17.24 -5.38
C PRO A 625 -48.29 -17.19 -3.83
N PRO A 626 -48.87 -16.13 -3.24
CA PRO A 626 -48.90 -15.90 -1.79
C PRO A 626 -49.46 -17.08 -0.97
N GLU A 627 -50.47 -17.77 -1.48
CA GLU A 627 -51.09 -18.92 -0.86
C GLU A 627 -50.13 -20.12 -0.69
N ALA A 628 -49.06 -20.18 -1.50
CA ALA A 628 -48.01 -21.22 -1.38
C ALA A 628 -46.97 -20.90 -0.30
N THR A 629 -46.94 -19.66 0.20
CA THR A 629 -45.94 -19.18 1.13
C THR A 629 -46.49 -18.69 2.46
N LEU A 630 -47.66 -19.18 2.83
CA LEU A 630 -48.33 -18.83 4.09
C LEU A 630 -47.47 -19.16 5.31
N PRO A 631 -47.62 -18.40 6.41
CA PRO A 631 -46.93 -18.72 7.68
C PRO A 631 -47.24 -20.15 8.16
N GLY A 632 -46.24 -20.84 8.74
CA GLY A 632 -46.34 -22.19 9.23
C GLY A 632 -44.95 -22.84 9.40
N SER A 633 -44.98 -24.14 9.71
CA SER A 633 -43.74 -24.93 9.76
C SER A 633 -43.10 -25.10 8.37
N LEU A 634 -41.90 -25.62 8.30
CA LEU A 634 -41.28 -25.99 7.03
C LEU A 634 -42.06 -27.10 6.32
N ASP A 635 -42.60 -28.07 7.10
CA ASP A 635 -43.37 -29.17 6.54
C ASP A 635 -44.66 -28.62 5.89
N ASP A 636 -45.30 -27.63 6.51
CA ASP A 636 -46.45 -26.95 5.93
C ASP A 636 -46.11 -26.29 4.57
N LEU A 637 -44.92 -25.64 4.51
CA LEU A 637 -44.41 -25.04 3.27
C LEU A 637 -44.18 -26.13 2.21
N LEU A 638 -43.52 -27.23 2.55
CA LEU A 638 -43.22 -28.27 1.58
C LEU A 638 -44.50 -28.98 1.11
N GLU A 639 -45.51 -29.12 1.96
CA GLU A 639 -46.83 -29.67 1.57
C GLU A 639 -47.60 -28.72 0.68
N ALA A 640 -47.55 -27.42 0.96
CA ALA A 640 -48.12 -26.41 0.07
C ALA A 640 -47.44 -26.44 -1.32
N LEU A 641 -46.14 -26.57 -1.37
CA LEU A 641 -45.38 -26.61 -2.65
C LEU A 641 -45.69 -27.86 -3.47
N ARG A 642 -45.94 -29.02 -2.86
CA ARG A 642 -46.38 -30.22 -3.59
C ARG A 642 -47.61 -29.99 -4.44
N ARG A 643 -48.53 -29.15 -3.97
CA ARG A 643 -49.75 -28.80 -4.75
C ARG A 643 -49.41 -27.99 -5.98
N HIS A 644 -48.29 -27.27 -5.96
CA HIS A 644 -47.83 -26.43 -7.08
C HIS A 644 -46.82 -27.13 -8.02
N ASP A 645 -46.28 -28.32 -7.67
CA ASP A 645 -45.28 -29.02 -8.48
C ASP A 645 -45.68 -29.21 -9.92
N ARG A 646 -46.95 -29.67 -10.18
CA ARG A 646 -47.45 -29.87 -11.56
C ARG A 646 -47.60 -28.58 -12.34
N ALA A 647 -48.10 -27.52 -11.71
CA ALA A 647 -48.27 -26.22 -12.36
C ALA A 647 -46.93 -25.59 -12.70
N PHE A 648 -45.97 -25.71 -11.80
CA PHE A 648 -44.59 -25.24 -11.99
C PHE A 648 -43.90 -25.97 -13.16
N ALA A 649 -43.95 -27.31 -13.18
CA ALA A 649 -43.41 -28.10 -14.29
C ALA A 649 -44.05 -27.74 -15.64
N ALA A 650 -45.37 -27.55 -15.68
CA ALA A 650 -46.09 -27.14 -16.89
C ALA A 650 -45.63 -25.75 -17.37
N ARG A 651 -45.44 -24.80 -16.46
CA ARG A 651 -44.92 -23.46 -16.79
C ARG A 651 -43.54 -23.52 -17.41
N LEU A 652 -42.61 -24.32 -16.83
CA LEU A 652 -41.27 -24.49 -17.38
C LEU A 652 -41.31 -25.14 -18.78
N ALA A 653 -42.13 -26.14 -18.97
CA ALA A 653 -42.31 -26.80 -20.26
C ALA A 653 -42.85 -25.83 -21.34
N ASP A 654 -43.82 -24.99 -21.00
CA ASP A 654 -44.40 -23.99 -21.88
C ASP A 654 -43.37 -22.92 -22.30
N VAL A 655 -42.59 -22.40 -21.33
CA VAL A 655 -41.51 -21.44 -21.61
C VAL A 655 -40.44 -22.06 -22.51
N ARG A 656 -40.07 -23.32 -22.26
CA ARG A 656 -39.11 -24.06 -23.07
C ARG A 656 -39.61 -24.32 -24.49
N ALA A 657 -40.88 -24.62 -24.65
CA ALA A 657 -41.52 -24.81 -25.98
C ALA A 657 -41.43 -23.56 -26.85
N ARG A 658 -41.33 -22.37 -26.23
CA ARG A 658 -41.12 -21.09 -26.94
C ARG A 658 -39.63 -20.76 -27.14
N GLY A 659 -38.70 -21.70 -26.86
CA GLY A 659 -37.25 -21.49 -27.02
C GLY A 659 -36.66 -20.55 -25.99
N LYS A 660 -37.33 -20.39 -24.83
CA LYS A 660 -36.89 -19.53 -23.72
C LYS A 660 -36.61 -20.31 -22.46
N VAL A 661 -36.02 -19.65 -21.47
CA VAL A 661 -35.88 -20.16 -20.11
C VAL A 661 -36.47 -19.18 -19.13
N LEU A 662 -36.98 -19.71 -18.00
CA LEU A 662 -37.51 -18.90 -16.92
C LEU A 662 -36.40 -18.55 -15.96
N ARG A 663 -36.29 -17.28 -15.59
CA ARG A 663 -35.32 -16.77 -14.59
C ARG A 663 -36.04 -15.86 -13.60
N TYR A 664 -35.37 -15.53 -12.48
CA TYR A 664 -35.88 -14.60 -11.49
C TYR A 664 -34.90 -13.43 -11.40
N LEU A 665 -35.32 -12.26 -11.89
CA LEU A 665 -34.40 -11.14 -12.11
C LEU A 665 -34.78 -9.94 -11.27
N ALA A 666 -33.78 -9.23 -10.80
CA ALA A 666 -33.86 -7.87 -10.28
C ALA A 666 -33.42 -6.90 -11.39
N ARG A 667 -34.15 -5.80 -11.55
CA ARG A 667 -33.85 -4.73 -12.51
C ARG A 667 -33.91 -3.37 -11.83
N VAL A 668 -32.94 -2.54 -12.11
CA VAL A 668 -32.90 -1.13 -11.68
C VAL A 668 -32.72 -0.27 -12.91
N ASP A 669 -33.69 0.56 -13.20
CA ASP A 669 -33.59 1.61 -14.20
C ASP A 669 -33.32 2.94 -13.52
N VAL A 670 -32.12 3.50 -13.76
CA VAL A 670 -31.65 4.69 -13.02
C VAL A 670 -32.38 5.95 -13.47
N ALA A 671 -32.76 6.05 -14.76
CA ALA A 671 -33.41 7.24 -15.30
C ALA A 671 -34.85 7.42 -14.78
N SER A 672 -35.61 6.33 -14.66
CA SER A 672 -36.94 6.34 -14.08
C SER A 672 -36.98 6.15 -12.57
N GLY A 673 -35.90 5.71 -11.96
CA GLY A 673 -35.81 5.30 -10.54
C GLY A 673 -36.59 3.98 -10.25
N ARG A 674 -37.02 3.25 -11.28
CA ARG A 674 -37.83 2.04 -11.15
C ARG A 674 -37.00 0.84 -10.74
N VAL A 675 -37.44 0.12 -9.72
CA VAL A 675 -36.81 -1.11 -9.22
C VAL A 675 -37.84 -2.24 -9.27
N GLN A 676 -37.49 -3.32 -9.96
CA GLN A 676 -38.38 -4.46 -10.18
C GLN A 676 -37.71 -5.77 -9.84
N VAL A 677 -38.45 -6.68 -9.28
CA VAL A 677 -38.02 -8.05 -8.98
C VAL A 677 -39.10 -9.02 -9.40
N GLY A 678 -38.76 -10.03 -10.19
CA GLY A 678 -39.76 -10.99 -10.59
C GLY A 678 -39.30 -12.01 -11.65
N PRO A 679 -40.18 -12.97 -11.99
CA PRO A 679 -39.91 -13.95 -13.03
C PRO A 679 -39.81 -13.28 -14.40
N ALA A 680 -38.87 -13.70 -15.21
CA ALA A 680 -38.63 -13.22 -16.56
C ALA A 680 -38.35 -14.40 -17.51
N GLU A 681 -38.98 -14.36 -18.70
CA GLU A 681 -38.69 -15.32 -19.75
C GLU A 681 -37.62 -14.74 -20.67
N VAL A 682 -36.46 -15.37 -20.70
CA VAL A 682 -35.31 -14.89 -21.45
C VAL A 682 -34.94 -15.82 -22.60
N GLY A 683 -34.53 -15.23 -23.72
CA GLY A 683 -34.05 -15.98 -24.88
C GLY A 683 -32.62 -16.48 -24.72
N PRO A 684 -32.13 -17.34 -25.65
CA PRO A 684 -30.82 -17.99 -25.56
C PRO A 684 -29.64 -16.99 -25.61
N GLU A 685 -29.84 -15.81 -26.17
CA GLU A 685 -28.84 -14.75 -26.28
C GLU A 685 -28.65 -13.99 -24.94
N HIS A 686 -29.61 -14.12 -24.05
CA HIS A 686 -29.56 -13.40 -22.78
C HIS A 686 -28.56 -14.01 -21.81
N ALA A 687 -27.78 -13.19 -21.11
CA ALA A 687 -26.77 -13.65 -20.18
C ALA A 687 -27.32 -14.62 -19.13
N ALA A 688 -28.50 -14.33 -18.58
CA ALA A 688 -29.18 -15.18 -17.60
C ALA A 688 -29.58 -16.56 -18.13
N ALA A 689 -29.72 -16.75 -19.44
CA ALA A 689 -30.10 -18.03 -20.02
C ALA A 689 -29.06 -19.14 -19.72
N ARG A 690 -27.81 -18.76 -19.56
CA ARG A 690 -26.67 -19.66 -19.38
C ARG A 690 -26.34 -19.99 -17.92
N LEU A 691 -27.02 -19.35 -16.98
CA LEU A 691 -26.80 -19.59 -15.54
C LEU A 691 -27.10 -21.01 -15.16
N ARG A 692 -26.25 -21.58 -14.31
CA ARG A 692 -26.36 -22.96 -13.80
C ARG A 692 -26.48 -22.94 -12.28
N ASP A 693 -27.27 -23.82 -11.74
CA ASP A 693 -27.41 -24.09 -10.32
C ASP A 693 -27.54 -22.79 -9.46
N VAL A 694 -26.55 -22.52 -8.64
CA VAL A 694 -26.53 -21.36 -7.71
C VAL A 694 -25.81 -20.13 -8.24
N GLU A 695 -25.53 -20.07 -9.53
CA GLU A 695 -24.86 -18.92 -10.13
C GLU A 695 -25.73 -17.67 -10.06
N ALA A 696 -25.07 -16.58 -9.68
CA ALA A 696 -25.62 -15.23 -9.76
C ALA A 696 -24.86 -14.42 -10.81
N TYR A 697 -25.49 -13.41 -11.35
CA TYR A 697 -24.83 -12.42 -12.19
C TYR A 697 -25.45 -11.04 -11.99
N VAL A 698 -24.69 -10.01 -12.33
CA VAL A 698 -25.18 -8.64 -12.53
C VAL A 698 -24.57 -8.08 -13.82
N ALA A 699 -25.44 -7.52 -14.66
CA ALA A 699 -25.10 -6.79 -15.86
C ALA A 699 -25.21 -5.28 -15.57
N PHE A 700 -24.15 -4.54 -15.81
CA PHE A 700 -24.06 -3.09 -15.65
C PHE A 700 -24.13 -2.44 -17.05
N THR A 701 -25.24 -1.80 -17.40
CA THR A 701 -25.36 -0.98 -18.61
C THR A 701 -24.96 0.44 -18.25
N THR A 702 -23.89 0.96 -18.86
CA THR A 702 -23.33 2.26 -18.53
C THR A 702 -23.06 3.09 -19.77
N ASP A 703 -22.57 4.32 -19.61
CA ASP A 703 -22.13 5.14 -20.73
C ASP A 703 -20.94 4.53 -21.46
N ARG A 704 -20.05 3.83 -20.75
CA ARG A 704 -18.89 3.11 -21.34
C ARG A 704 -19.30 1.76 -21.94
N TYR A 705 -20.35 1.14 -21.45
CA TYR A 705 -20.82 -0.19 -21.84
C TYR A 705 -22.30 -0.16 -22.29
N PRO A 706 -22.66 0.62 -23.35
CA PRO A 706 -24.05 0.83 -23.71
C PRO A 706 -24.68 -0.34 -24.49
N ALA A 707 -23.90 -0.99 -25.35
CA ALA A 707 -24.36 -2.09 -26.21
C ALA A 707 -23.96 -3.48 -25.70
N SER A 708 -22.89 -3.55 -24.94
CA SER A 708 -22.36 -4.77 -24.33
C SER A 708 -22.15 -4.52 -22.86
N PRO A 709 -23.15 -4.79 -22.01
CA PRO A 709 -23.06 -4.55 -20.57
C PRO A 709 -21.87 -5.25 -19.92
N LEU A 710 -21.25 -4.62 -18.92
CA LEU A 710 -20.23 -5.27 -18.11
C LEU A 710 -20.91 -6.34 -17.24
N LEU A 711 -20.46 -7.58 -17.36
CA LEU A 711 -21.00 -8.73 -16.61
C LEU A 711 -20.05 -9.14 -15.49
N VAL A 712 -20.63 -9.34 -14.29
CA VAL A 712 -19.96 -10.05 -13.18
C VAL A 712 -20.82 -11.27 -12.86
N GLN A 713 -20.23 -12.48 -12.98
CA GLN A 713 -20.94 -13.76 -12.80
C GLN A 713 -20.10 -14.73 -11.98
N GLY A 714 -20.77 -15.55 -11.18
CA GLY A 714 -20.13 -16.64 -10.41
C GLY A 714 -21.07 -17.24 -9.38
N ALA A 715 -20.53 -18.00 -8.43
CA ALA A 715 -21.33 -18.60 -7.36
C ALA A 715 -21.96 -17.53 -6.46
N GLY A 716 -23.27 -17.46 -6.40
CA GLY A 716 -24.05 -16.43 -5.66
C GLY A 716 -24.46 -16.84 -4.24
N VAL A 717 -24.16 -18.07 -3.81
CA VAL A 717 -24.42 -18.59 -2.47
C VAL A 717 -23.35 -19.60 -2.06
N GLY A 718 -23.23 -19.85 -0.76
CA GLY A 718 -22.34 -20.85 -0.18
C GLY A 718 -21.55 -20.30 1.00
N GLY A 719 -21.50 -21.08 2.09
CA GLY A 719 -20.85 -20.64 3.34
C GLY A 719 -19.37 -20.27 3.13
N ALA A 720 -18.63 -21.08 2.35
CA ALA A 720 -17.22 -20.84 2.07
C ALA A 720 -16.98 -19.59 1.20
N VAL A 721 -17.81 -19.41 0.18
CA VAL A 721 -17.75 -18.25 -0.74
C VAL A 721 -18.07 -16.97 0.03
N THR A 722 -19.18 -16.97 0.80
CA THR A 722 -19.56 -15.79 1.61
C THR A 722 -18.50 -15.45 2.66
N ALA A 723 -17.97 -16.45 3.37
CA ALA A 723 -16.90 -16.24 4.36
C ALA A 723 -15.65 -15.64 3.72
N GLY A 724 -15.26 -16.09 2.52
CA GLY A 724 -14.15 -15.52 1.76
C GLY A 724 -14.39 -14.05 1.40
N GLY A 725 -15.61 -13.69 1.01
CA GLY A 725 -15.98 -12.29 0.75
C GLY A 725 -15.91 -11.41 2.01
N VAL A 726 -16.39 -11.94 3.15
CA VAL A 726 -16.28 -11.26 4.45
C VAL A 726 -14.80 -11.07 4.83
N LEU A 727 -13.97 -12.09 4.67
CA LEU A 727 -12.53 -11.96 4.92
C LEU A 727 -11.89 -10.92 4.01
N THR A 728 -12.27 -10.85 2.74
CA THR A 728 -11.83 -9.81 1.81
C THR A 728 -12.19 -8.41 2.34
N ASP A 729 -13.41 -8.20 2.80
CA ASP A 729 -13.84 -6.92 3.37
C ASP A 729 -13.08 -6.58 4.68
N VAL A 730 -12.79 -7.57 5.52
CA VAL A 730 -11.92 -7.39 6.71
C VAL A 730 -10.52 -6.95 6.30
N LEU A 731 -9.94 -7.56 5.27
CA LEU A 731 -8.62 -7.19 4.76
C LEU A 731 -8.61 -5.77 4.13
N ARG A 732 -9.70 -5.35 3.49
CA ARG A 732 -9.87 -3.98 3.01
C ARG A 732 -9.92 -2.97 4.16
N VAL A 733 -10.62 -3.28 5.24
CA VAL A 733 -10.60 -2.45 6.45
C VAL A 733 -9.19 -2.42 7.03
N ALA A 734 -8.50 -3.55 7.13
CA ALA A 734 -7.12 -3.61 7.59
C ALA A 734 -6.20 -2.70 6.76
N ALA A 735 -6.29 -2.77 5.43
CA ALA A 735 -5.53 -1.92 4.52
C ALA A 735 -5.86 -0.42 4.70
N ALA A 736 -7.13 -0.08 4.87
CA ALA A 736 -7.58 1.30 5.08
C ALA A 736 -7.16 1.87 6.45
N LEU A 737 -6.99 1.02 7.46
CA LEU A 737 -6.45 1.38 8.78
C LEU A 737 -4.92 1.45 8.79
N GLY A 738 -4.26 1.29 7.64
CA GLY A 738 -2.80 1.29 7.52
C GLY A 738 -2.15 -0.04 7.86
N VAL A 739 -2.92 -1.09 8.12
CA VAL A 739 -2.45 -2.48 8.18
C VAL A 739 -2.42 -3.00 6.74
N ARG A 740 -1.23 -3.08 6.14
CA ARG A 740 -1.11 -3.28 4.70
C ARG A 740 -1.29 -4.72 4.25
N ALA A 741 -2.28 -4.92 3.37
CA ALA A 741 -2.20 -5.93 2.33
C ALA A 741 -1.49 -5.30 1.11
N SER A 742 -0.24 -5.68 0.84
CA SER A 742 0.34 -5.40 -0.47
C SER A 742 -0.31 -6.35 -1.48
N TRP A 743 -1.35 -5.91 -2.14
CA TRP A 743 -1.84 -6.58 -3.33
C TRP A 743 -0.84 -6.31 -4.45
N SER A 744 0.19 -7.16 -4.57
CA SER A 744 0.98 -7.27 -5.78
C SER A 744 0.28 -8.29 -6.67
N GLY A 745 -0.57 -7.79 -7.56
CA GLY A 745 -0.99 -8.54 -8.73
C GLY A 745 0.00 -8.33 -9.86
#